data_2a854968810159fbe28b7345e1c88046
#
_entry.id   2a854968810159fbe28b7345e1c88046
#
_cell.length_a   1.000
_cell.length_b   1.000
_cell.length_c   1.000
_cell.angle_alpha   90.00
_cell.angle_beta   90.00
_cell.angle_gamma   90.00
#
_symmetry.space_group_name_H-M   'P 1'
#
loop_
_entity.id
_entity.type
_entity.pdbx_description
1 polymer ?
#
loop_
_entity_poly.entity_id
_entity_poly.type
_entity_poly.pdbx_seq_one_letter_code
_entity_poly.pdbx_strand_id
1 'polypeptide(L)'
;EGGVKVQALLKPLLELAEYEDIVKKKKEAPGVLMLTGCVNSQKTHMMYALSDGCCYKVIACSSEAKAKQIYEEYRFLDAAISFYPAKDLLFYQADIRSKELVSQRMQVIQAVLKGEPITVVASFDAFMDALLPKEMIKSRVIKICSDETLNLDELSVKLAQCGYDREIEVAGPGQFAVRGGILDVYPLTEELPVRIELWGDEVDSIRTFDPETQRSIEKLDEVEVFPATEFPEEEEKRVSFLDYFEKENTILFLDEPVRLKEKGEGVEEEFLEAQKRRAQSGYEVADSEAVLFTTQEIMRKMNEYSSVGFQALDMRCPGLNIRASYNLQTKNVDPYNRSFELLTQDLKKMKRNQSRVILLSGSRTRARRLAEDLRDYNLSSFYSEDMEREVEPGEIMTAYGYIAEGYEYPLLNFVVISETDIFGKNKRKKKRRTTYEGRKIQSFSELKPGDYVVHENHGLGIYQGIEKIEVDKISKDYMKISYAEGGNLYIPATQLDLIQKYAGSDSKKPKLNRLGTQEWTKTKAKVRGAVKEIAKDLVELYAARQNQDGFVYGEDTVWQKEFEEMFPYEETEDQLLAINAVKKDMESHKIMDRLICGDVGYGKTEIAIRAAFKAVQENKQVVYLVPTTILAQQHYNTFCQRMKDFPVRVDL
;
A
#
# COMPACT_ATOMS: atom_id res chain seq x y z
N GLU A 1 5.05 22.54 6.87
CA GLU A 1 5.76 22.63 8.17
C GLU A 1 5.08 21.67 9.15
N GLY A 2 5.62 20.45 9.35
CA GLY A 2 4.99 19.48 10.24
C GLY A 2 5.66 18.12 10.33
N GLY A 3 6.98 18.01 10.07
CA GLY A 3 7.70 16.80 10.43
C GLY A 3 7.76 16.68 11.96
N VAL A 4 7.27 15.57 12.51
CA VAL A 4 7.44 15.26 13.94
C VAL A 4 8.93 15.22 14.23
N LYS A 5 9.45 16.21 14.98
CA LYS A 5 10.85 16.23 15.39
C LYS A 5 11.06 15.13 16.42
N VAL A 6 11.73 14.05 16.05
CA VAL A 6 11.97 12.85 16.87
C VAL A 6 13.33 12.97 17.59
N GLN A 7 13.49 14.01 18.41
CA GLN A 7 14.77 14.31 19.12
C GLN A 7 15.22 13.13 20.00
N ALA A 8 14.28 12.41 20.61
CA ALA A 8 14.58 11.21 21.39
C ALA A 8 15.44 10.19 20.62
N LEU A 9 15.21 10.07 19.31
CA LEU A 9 15.96 9.16 18.45
C LEU A 9 17.21 9.80 17.86
N LEU A 10 17.19 11.11 17.55
CA LEU A 10 18.28 11.77 16.82
C LEU A 10 19.42 12.25 17.71
N LYS A 11 19.10 12.75 18.91
CA LYS A 11 20.11 13.35 19.78
C LYS A 11 21.25 12.40 20.16
N PRO A 12 21.02 11.11 20.50
CA PRO A 12 22.10 10.19 20.78
C PRO A 12 23.12 10.06 19.64
N LEU A 13 22.71 10.23 18.38
CA LEU A 13 23.64 10.17 17.24
C LEU A 13 24.64 11.27 17.17
N LEU A 14 24.39 12.44 17.80
CA LEU A 14 25.31 13.54 17.86
C LEU A 14 26.57 13.20 18.71
N GLU A 15 26.48 12.18 19.56
CA GLU A 15 27.59 11.67 20.35
C GLU A 15 28.46 10.66 19.57
N LEU A 16 28.03 10.21 18.39
CA LEU A 16 28.79 9.32 17.53
C LEU A 16 29.93 10.10 16.85
N ALA A 17 31.15 9.71 17.08
CA ALA A 17 32.35 10.43 16.62
C ALA A 17 32.35 10.64 15.08
N GLU A 18 31.83 9.69 14.33
CA GLU A 18 31.80 9.73 12.87
C GLU A 18 30.63 10.53 12.31
N TYR A 19 29.58 10.81 13.11
CA TYR A 19 28.33 11.40 12.63
C TYR A 19 28.51 12.79 12.03
N GLU A 20 29.27 13.66 12.71
CA GLU A 20 29.52 15.01 12.22
C GLU A 20 30.31 15.00 10.90
N ASP A 21 31.31 14.12 10.79
CA ASP A 21 32.10 13.96 9.55
C ASP A 21 31.26 13.42 8.41
N ILE A 22 30.34 12.45 8.65
CA ILE A 22 29.41 11.95 7.68
C ILE A 22 28.47 13.06 7.17
N VAL A 23 27.87 13.85 8.10
CA VAL A 23 26.98 14.97 7.77
C VAL A 23 27.70 16.05 6.97
N LYS A 24 28.97 16.33 7.26
CA LYS A 24 29.78 17.28 6.51
C LYS A 24 30.09 16.76 5.12
N LYS A 25 30.62 15.55 5.00
CA LYS A 25 31.06 14.97 3.73
C LYS A 25 29.91 14.68 2.77
N LYS A 26 28.70 14.39 3.26
CA LYS A 26 27.55 14.20 2.39
C LYS A 26 27.23 15.44 1.54
N LYS A 27 27.58 16.64 2.03
CA LYS A 27 27.33 17.92 1.34
C LYS A 27 28.48 18.38 0.43
N GLU A 28 29.68 17.78 0.54
CA GLU A 28 30.88 18.28 -0.12
C GLU A 28 30.96 17.95 -1.62
N ALA A 29 30.55 16.75 -2.03
CA ALA A 29 30.64 16.32 -3.41
C ALA A 29 29.72 15.11 -3.70
N PRO A 30 29.39 14.84 -4.97
CA PRO A 30 28.70 13.61 -5.35
C PRO A 30 29.56 12.37 -5.13
N GLY A 31 28.90 11.20 -5.06
CA GLY A 31 29.48 9.90 -4.78
C GLY A 31 28.97 9.29 -3.49
N VAL A 32 29.43 8.11 -3.15
CA VAL A 32 28.87 7.27 -2.09
C VAL A 32 29.69 7.33 -0.82
N LEU A 33 29.07 7.67 0.31
CA LEU A 33 29.59 7.40 1.64
C LEU A 33 29.09 6.03 2.09
N MET A 34 29.98 5.10 2.42
CA MET A 34 29.61 3.74 2.80
C MET A 34 29.56 3.59 4.31
N LEU A 35 28.41 3.18 4.83
CA LEU A 35 28.22 2.85 6.25
C LEU A 35 28.11 1.33 6.39
N THR A 36 29.05 0.73 7.10
CA THR A 36 29.12 -0.71 7.34
C THR A 36 28.79 -1.05 8.79
N GLY A 37 28.54 -2.32 9.08
CA GLY A 37 28.09 -2.75 10.41
C GLY A 37 26.68 -2.28 10.76
N CYS A 38 25.85 -2.02 9.75
CA CYS A 38 24.47 -1.55 9.90
C CYS A 38 23.50 -2.74 9.95
N VAL A 39 22.51 -2.67 10.85
CA VAL A 39 21.47 -3.67 10.97
C VAL A 39 20.12 -3.13 10.51
N ASN A 40 19.15 -4.01 10.28
CA ASN A 40 17.89 -3.76 9.58
C ASN A 40 17.22 -2.38 9.83
N SER A 41 16.45 -2.23 10.92
CA SER A 41 15.70 -0.99 11.19
C SER A 41 16.59 0.18 11.63
N GLN A 42 17.83 -0.12 12.05
CA GLN A 42 18.83 0.92 12.34
C GLN A 42 19.20 1.71 11.07
N LYS A 43 19.22 1.04 9.89
CA LYS A 43 19.45 1.73 8.61
C LYS A 43 18.39 2.79 8.37
N THR A 44 17.10 2.46 8.58
CA THR A 44 15.98 3.40 8.44
C THR A 44 16.14 4.61 9.37
N HIS A 45 16.53 4.37 10.62
CA HIS A 45 16.83 5.43 11.58
C HIS A 45 17.97 6.36 11.11
N MET A 46 19.08 5.80 10.62
CA MET A 46 20.20 6.58 10.11
C MET A 46 19.86 7.31 8.80
N MET A 47 19.07 6.71 7.91
CA MET A 47 18.55 7.37 6.71
C MET A 47 17.78 8.64 7.09
N TYR A 48 16.88 8.52 8.07
CA TYR A 48 16.12 9.67 8.55
C TYR A 48 17.05 10.74 9.16
N ALA A 49 18.00 10.36 10.01
CA ALA A 49 18.95 11.28 10.62
C ALA A 49 19.81 12.03 9.60
N LEU A 50 20.18 11.39 8.49
CA LEU A 50 20.97 11.98 7.42
C LEU A 50 20.14 12.71 6.35
N SER A 51 18.82 12.70 6.44
CA SER A 51 17.92 13.31 5.46
C SER A 51 17.79 14.84 5.61
N ASP A 52 18.24 15.41 6.70
CA ASP A 52 18.08 16.82 6.99
C ASP A 52 18.77 17.73 5.95
N GLY A 53 18.05 18.79 5.57
CA GLY A 53 18.50 19.79 4.60
C GLY A 53 18.40 19.35 3.13
N CYS A 54 17.74 18.22 2.81
CA CYS A 54 17.50 17.77 1.44
C CYS A 54 15.99 17.84 1.12
N CYS A 55 15.67 18.40 -0.06
CA CYS A 55 14.28 18.44 -0.55
C CYS A 55 13.80 17.05 -0.92
N TYR A 56 14.63 16.32 -1.64
CA TYR A 56 14.32 14.97 -2.13
C TYR A 56 15.18 13.92 -1.44
N LYS A 57 14.57 12.90 -0.92
CA LYS A 57 15.21 11.73 -0.31
C LYS A 57 14.77 10.50 -1.08
N VAL A 58 15.70 9.77 -1.68
CA VAL A 58 15.38 8.61 -2.50
C VAL A 58 16.06 7.38 -1.91
N ILE A 59 15.27 6.36 -1.57
CA ILE A 59 15.72 5.13 -0.94
C ILE A 59 15.61 3.99 -1.95
N ALA A 60 16.74 3.43 -2.36
CA ALA A 60 16.81 2.30 -3.26
C ALA A 60 16.94 0.99 -2.48
N CYS A 61 16.05 0.03 -2.74
CA CYS A 61 15.97 -1.28 -2.09
C CYS A 61 16.17 -2.42 -3.08
N SER A 62 16.68 -3.56 -2.62
CA SER A 62 16.90 -4.75 -3.47
C SER A 62 15.64 -5.53 -3.81
N SER A 63 14.50 -5.24 -3.16
CA SER A 63 13.24 -5.90 -3.44
C SER A 63 12.05 -5.02 -3.02
N GLU A 64 10.91 -5.23 -3.65
CA GLU A 64 9.65 -4.56 -3.30
C GLU A 64 9.23 -4.82 -1.84
N ALA A 65 9.42 -6.05 -1.35
CA ALA A 65 9.12 -6.40 0.03
C ALA A 65 9.96 -5.60 1.03
N LYS A 66 11.26 -5.37 0.71
CA LYS A 66 12.15 -4.55 1.53
C LYS A 66 11.78 -3.07 1.44
N ALA A 67 11.42 -2.60 0.25
CA ALA A 67 10.95 -1.24 0.06
C ALA A 67 9.67 -0.95 0.87
N LYS A 68 8.69 -1.87 0.85
CA LYS A 68 7.48 -1.76 1.68
C LYS A 68 7.79 -1.79 3.18
N GLN A 69 8.73 -2.62 3.63
CA GLN A 69 9.17 -2.62 5.03
C GLN A 69 9.75 -1.26 5.44
N ILE A 70 10.67 -0.71 4.64
CA ILE A 70 11.27 0.60 4.93
C ILE A 70 10.22 1.70 4.86
N TYR A 71 9.29 1.64 3.92
CA TYR A 71 8.17 2.58 3.82
C TYR A 71 7.35 2.62 5.12
N GLU A 72 6.95 1.47 5.65
CA GLU A 72 6.18 1.41 6.91
C GLU A 72 6.97 1.92 8.13
N GLU A 73 8.26 1.61 8.23
CA GLU A 73 9.12 2.11 9.30
C GLU A 73 9.35 3.62 9.19
N TYR A 74 9.67 4.10 7.98
CA TYR A 74 10.00 5.51 7.76
C TYR A 74 8.79 6.43 7.90
N ARG A 75 7.59 5.93 7.54
CA ARG A 75 6.33 6.66 7.68
C ARG A 75 6.07 7.15 9.11
N PHE A 76 6.56 6.40 10.09
CA PHE A 76 6.50 6.82 11.49
C PHE A 76 7.39 8.05 11.77
N LEU A 77 8.50 8.17 11.07
CA LEU A 77 9.49 9.26 11.24
C LEU A 77 9.14 10.49 10.38
N ASP A 78 8.63 10.26 9.17
CA ASP A 78 8.27 11.30 8.20
C ASP A 78 7.04 10.86 7.40
N ALA A 79 5.94 11.59 7.57
CA ALA A 79 4.69 11.30 6.85
C ALA A 79 4.77 11.61 5.35
N ALA A 80 5.72 12.46 4.92
CA ALA A 80 5.93 12.80 3.52
C ALA A 80 6.72 11.72 2.75
N ILE A 81 6.48 10.45 3.06
CA ILE A 81 7.08 9.32 2.35
C ILE A 81 6.08 8.70 1.38
N SER A 82 6.55 8.34 0.20
CA SER A 82 5.78 7.65 -0.83
C SER A 82 6.51 6.42 -1.35
N PHE A 83 5.75 5.39 -1.63
CA PHE A 83 6.24 4.19 -2.28
C PHE A 83 6.11 4.32 -3.80
N TYR A 84 7.20 4.14 -4.53
CA TYR A 84 7.23 4.15 -5.99
C TYR A 84 7.42 2.72 -6.51
N PRO A 85 6.36 2.07 -7.01
CA PRO A 85 6.42 0.68 -7.48
C PRO A 85 7.14 0.54 -8.81
N ALA A 86 7.83 -0.58 -9.03
CA ALA A 86 8.37 -0.95 -10.33
C ALA A 86 7.27 -1.37 -11.30
N LYS A 87 7.53 -1.22 -12.60
CA LYS A 87 6.69 -1.75 -13.67
C LYS A 87 6.90 -3.26 -13.79
N ASP A 88 5.85 -4.00 -14.13
CA ASP A 88 5.98 -5.41 -14.49
C ASP A 88 6.57 -5.51 -15.92
N LEU A 89 7.86 -5.84 -16.01
CA LEU A 89 8.62 -5.90 -17.27
C LEU A 89 8.18 -7.05 -18.19
N LEU A 90 7.45 -8.04 -17.68
CA LEU A 90 6.92 -9.14 -18.51
C LEU A 90 5.87 -8.66 -19.51
N PHE A 91 5.28 -7.49 -19.26
CA PHE A 91 4.18 -6.93 -20.04
C PHE A 91 4.48 -5.55 -20.62
N TYR A 92 5.77 -5.22 -20.83
CA TYR A 92 6.18 -3.88 -21.24
C TYR A 92 5.59 -3.39 -22.59
N GLN A 93 5.13 -4.31 -23.44
CA GLN A 93 4.45 -3.99 -24.71
C GLN A 93 2.92 -4.08 -24.62
N ALA A 94 2.37 -4.51 -23.51
CA ALA A 94 0.95 -4.54 -23.30
C ALA A 94 0.52 -3.22 -22.62
N ASP A 95 -0.51 -2.55 -23.15
CA ASP A 95 -1.18 -1.41 -22.48
C ASP A 95 -1.90 -1.82 -21.18
N ILE A 96 -1.42 -2.90 -20.58
CA ILE A 96 -1.98 -3.53 -19.41
C ILE A 96 -1.35 -2.90 -18.18
N ARG A 97 -1.95 -1.83 -17.72
CA ARG A 97 -1.51 -1.14 -16.51
C ARG A 97 -2.59 -1.26 -15.45
N SER A 98 -2.20 -1.70 -14.27
CA SER A 98 -3.05 -1.47 -13.11
C SER A 98 -3.17 0.05 -12.93
N LYS A 99 -4.37 0.58 -13.05
CA LYS A 99 -4.63 2.02 -12.84
C LYS A 99 -4.15 2.49 -11.47
N GLU A 100 -4.21 1.62 -10.47
CA GLU A 100 -3.68 1.88 -9.13
C GLU A 100 -2.16 2.07 -9.12
N LEU A 101 -1.42 1.22 -9.83
CA LEU A 101 0.04 1.33 -9.94
C LEU A 101 0.44 2.63 -10.65
N VAL A 102 -0.23 2.97 -11.75
CA VAL A 102 0.02 4.22 -12.49
C VAL A 102 -0.33 5.42 -11.62
N SER A 103 -1.44 5.37 -10.88
CA SER A 103 -1.82 6.42 -9.92
C SER A 103 -0.74 6.66 -8.87
N GLN A 104 -0.25 5.61 -8.22
CA GLN A 104 0.81 5.72 -7.20
C GLN A 104 2.09 6.34 -7.78
N ARG A 105 2.51 5.90 -8.97
CA ARG A 105 3.69 6.46 -9.65
C ARG A 105 3.49 7.92 -10.03
N MET A 106 2.32 8.24 -10.59
CA MET A 106 2.00 9.60 -11.03
C MET A 106 1.88 10.59 -9.87
N GLN A 107 1.37 10.16 -8.71
CA GLN A 107 1.36 10.98 -7.48
C GLN A 107 2.77 11.40 -7.06
N VAL A 108 3.74 10.46 -7.09
CA VAL A 108 5.14 10.77 -6.79
C VAL A 108 5.74 11.73 -7.83
N ILE A 109 5.47 11.48 -9.12
CA ILE A 109 5.93 12.35 -10.21
C ILE A 109 5.34 13.76 -10.05
N GLN A 110 4.05 13.87 -9.74
CA GLN A 110 3.37 15.15 -9.49
C GLN A 110 4.05 15.94 -8.36
N ALA A 111 4.30 15.31 -7.21
CA ALA A 111 4.97 15.95 -6.08
C ALA A 111 6.37 16.48 -6.47
N VAL A 112 7.15 15.68 -7.21
CA VAL A 112 8.46 16.10 -7.70
C VAL A 112 8.36 17.25 -8.71
N LEU A 113 7.37 17.23 -9.62
CA LEU A 113 7.16 18.30 -10.61
C LEU A 113 6.69 19.61 -9.98
N LYS A 114 5.95 19.55 -8.87
CA LYS A 114 5.55 20.71 -8.05
C LYS A 114 6.66 21.22 -7.15
N GLY A 115 7.79 20.51 -7.05
CA GLY A 115 8.91 20.88 -6.17
C GLY A 115 8.62 20.62 -4.69
N GLU A 116 7.68 19.76 -4.37
CA GLU A 116 7.32 19.42 -2.99
C GLU A 116 8.39 18.53 -2.34
N PRO A 117 8.79 18.81 -1.07
CA PRO A 117 9.68 17.92 -0.35
C PRO A 117 9.07 16.53 -0.19
N ILE A 118 9.78 15.50 -0.65
CA ILE A 118 9.27 14.12 -0.59
C ILE A 118 10.39 13.11 -0.30
N THR A 119 10.04 12.07 0.45
CA THR A 119 10.85 10.86 0.59
C THR A 119 10.25 9.76 -0.29
N VAL A 120 11.04 9.22 -1.22
CA VAL A 120 10.59 8.16 -2.14
C VAL A 120 11.32 6.88 -1.84
N VAL A 121 10.57 5.80 -1.66
CA VAL A 121 11.14 4.45 -1.51
C VAL A 121 10.77 3.61 -2.71
N ALA A 122 11.77 3.00 -3.35
CA ALA A 122 11.59 2.18 -4.53
C ALA A 122 12.51 0.94 -4.51
N SER A 123 12.10 -0.12 -5.19
CA SER A 123 13.01 -1.20 -5.53
C SER A 123 13.88 -0.83 -6.75
N PHE A 124 15.05 -1.45 -6.86
CA PHE A 124 16.06 -1.05 -7.86
C PHE A 124 15.55 -1.12 -9.30
N ASP A 125 14.69 -2.07 -9.61
CA ASP A 125 14.03 -2.23 -10.91
C ASP A 125 13.18 -1.01 -11.31
N ALA A 126 12.59 -0.30 -10.35
CA ALA A 126 11.83 0.90 -10.65
C ALA A 126 12.67 2.06 -11.23
N PHE A 127 13.98 2.08 -10.94
CA PHE A 127 14.91 3.06 -11.53
C PHE A 127 15.37 2.69 -12.94
N MET A 128 15.24 1.41 -13.31
CA MET A 128 15.60 0.90 -14.62
C MET A 128 14.56 1.19 -15.70
N ASP A 129 13.33 1.53 -15.31
CA ASP A 129 12.26 1.90 -16.24
C ASP A 129 12.64 3.13 -17.09
N ALA A 130 12.40 3.05 -18.41
CA ALA A 130 12.50 4.19 -19.32
C ALA A 130 11.23 5.04 -19.24
N LEU A 131 11.38 6.31 -18.86
CA LEU A 131 10.30 7.27 -18.62
C LEU A 131 10.39 8.46 -19.56
N LEU A 132 9.27 9.19 -19.73
CA LEU A 132 9.25 10.50 -20.39
C LEU A 132 10.06 11.52 -19.58
N PRO A 133 10.76 12.47 -20.24
CA PRO A 133 11.35 13.62 -19.56
C PRO A 133 10.30 14.43 -18.80
N LYS A 134 10.70 14.98 -17.64
CA LYS A 134 9.79 15.78 -16.80
C LYS A 134 9.14 16.97 -17.53
N GLU A 135 9.86 17.61 -18.47
CA GLU A 135 9.35 18.70 -19.29
C GLU A 135 8.22 18.25 -20.21
N MET A 136 8.32 17.02 -20.74
CA MET A 136 7.27 16.45 -21.59
C MET A 136 6.03 16.11 -20.78
N ILE A 137 6.18 15.56 -19.57
CA ILE A 137 5.03 15.35 -18.69
C ILE A 137 4.38 16.68 -18.33
N LYS A 138 5.16 17.70 -17.96
CA LYS A 138 4.64 19.06 -17.69
C LYS A 138 3.85 19.64 -18.85
N SER A 139 4.32 19.46 -20.10
CA SER A 139 3.63 19.97 -21.29
C SER A 139 2.31 19.23 -21.58
N ARG A 140 2.14 18.02 -21.04
CA ARG A 140 0.91 17.22 -21.17
C ARG A 140 -0.08 17.43 -20.03
N VAL A 141 0.29 18.16 -18.97
CA VAL A 141 -0.64 18.52 -17.90
C VAL A 141 -1.70 19.46 -18.43
N ILE A 142 -2.95 19.10 -18.23
CA ILE A 142 -4.11 19.93 -18.62
C ILE A 142 -4.53 20.72 -17.39
N LYS A 143 -4.36 22.03 -17.43
CA LYS A 143 -4.83 22.93 -16.39
C LYS A 143 -6.13 23.57 -16.83
N ILE A 144 -7.14 23.56 -15.97
CA ILE A 144 -8.46 24.16 -16.22
C ILE A 144 -8.77 25.08 -15.05
N CYS A 145 -9.08 26.34 -15.36
CA CYS A 145 -9.42 27.36 -14.36
C CYS A 145 -10.87 27.81 -14.52
N SER A 146 -11.46 28.31 -13.43
CA SER A 146 -12.75 29.00 -13.48
C SER A 146 -12.66 30.21 -14.40
N ASP A 147 -13.75 30.55 -15.07
CA ASP A 147 -13.87 31.69 -15.98
C ASP A 147 -12.98 31.60 -17.24
N GLU A 148 -12.47 30.43 -17.58
CA GLU A 148 -11.70 30.16 -18.80
C GLU A 148 -12.64 29.71 -19.93
N THR A 149 -12.28 30.02 -21.18
CA THR A 149 -13.01 29.54 -22.36
C THR A 149 -12.40 28.24 -22.85
N LEU A 150 -13.20 27.16 -22.89
CA LEU A 150 -12.77 25.80 -23.26
C LEU A 150 -13.60 25.23 -24.41
N ASN A 151 -12.92 24.59 -25.36
CA ASN A 151 -13.56 23.73 -26.35
C ASN A 151 -13.58 22.30 -25.88
N LEU A 152 -14.78 21.75 -25.56
CA LEU A 152 -14.96 20.40 -25.05
C LEU A 152 -14.48 19.31 -26.01
N ASP A 153 -14.61 19.51 -27.34
CA ASP A 153 -14.18 18.53 -28.32
C ASP A 153 -12.66 18.44 -28.35
N GLU A 154 -11.95 19.59 -28.37
CA GLU A 154 -10.49 19.62 -28.30
C GLU A 154 -9.97 19.06 -26.96
N LEU A 155 -10.64 19.39 -25.87
CA LEU A 155 -10.28 18.89 -24.53
C LEU A 155 -10.47 17.38 -24.43
N SER A 156 -11.55 16.85 -25.01
CA SER A 156 -11.80 15.40 -25.07
C SER A 156 -10.69 14.65 -25.85
N VAL A 157 -10.22 15.23 -26.96
CA VAL A 157 -9.11 14.68 -27.74
C VAL A 157 -7.82 14.71 -26.91
N LYS A 158 -7.53 15.82 -26.23
CA LYS A 158 -6.35 15.95 -25.37
C LYS A 158 -6.38 14.94 -24.21
N LEU A 159 -7.53 14.76 -23.55
CA LEU A 159 -7.69 13.76 -22.47
C LEU A 159 -7.45 12.33 -23.00
N ALA A 160 -8.00 11.99 -24.16
CA ALA A 160 -7.77 10.69 -24.78
C ALA A 160 -6.27 10.49 -25.15
N GLN A 161 -5.60 11.52 -25.69
CA GLN A 161 -4.16 11.50 -25.96
C GLN A 161 -3.31 11.39 -24.68
N CYS A 162 -3.80 11.94 -23.57
CA CYS A 162 -3.19 11.76 -22.24
C CYS A 162 -3.44 10.37 -21.63
N GLY A 163 -4.15 9.47 -22.31
CA GLY A 163 -4.39 8.11 -21.88
C GLY A 163 -5.64 7.91 -21.01
N TYR A 164 -6.56 8.90 -20.96
CA TYR A 164 -7.84 8.75 -20.26
C TYR A 164 -8.85 8.02 -21.13
N ASP A 165 -9.61 7.10 -20.51
CA ASP A 165 -10.67 6.36 -21.16
C ASP A 165 -11.97 7.20 -21.18
N ARG A 166 -12.60 7.32 -22.35
CA ARG A 166 -13.91 7.98 -22.47
C ARG A 166 -15.02 7.00 -22.11
N GLU A 167 -15.82 7.36 -21.13
CA GLU A 167 -16.94 6.54 -20.63
C GLU A 167 -18.26 7.34 -20.70
N ILE A 168 -19.38 6.65 -20.49
CA ILE A 168 -20.70 7.30 -20.38
C ILE A 168 -20.82 8.02 -19.04
N GLU A 169 -20.24 7.46 -18.00
CA GLU A 169 -20.22 7.96 -16.62
C GLU A 169 -18.90 7.57 -15.97
N VAL A 170 -18.33 8.49 -15.20
CA VAL A 170 -17.06 8.28 -14.53
C VAL A 170 -17.26 7.47 -13.26
N ALA A 171 -16.62 6.30 -13.18
CA ALA A 171 -16.69 5.39 -12.05
C ALA A 171 -15.35 5.18 -11.34
N GLY A 172 -14.22 5.54 -11.97
CA GLY A 172 -12.88 5.32 -11.40
C GLY A 172 -11.79 6.17 -12.02
N PRO A 173 -10.59 6.22 -11.39
CA PRO A 173 -9.46 7.00 -11.88
C PRO A 173 -9.08 6.69 -13.33
N GLY A 174 -8.65 7.72 -14.06
CA GLY A 174 -8.26 7.60 -15.47
C GLY A 174 -9.43 7.53 -16.44
N GLN A 175 -10.63 7.95 -16.03
CA GLN A 175 -11.83 8.02 -16.87
C GLN A 175 -12.30 9.46 -17.05
N PHE A 176 -12.96 9.74 -18.17
CA PHE A 176 -13.68 10.99 -18.37
C PHE A 176 -15.00 10.75 -19.11
N ALA A 177 -15.97 11.64 -18.90
CA ALA A 177 -17.27 11.61 -19.56
C ALA A 177 -17.68 13.03 -19.98
N VAL A 178 -18.31 13.14 -21.16
CA VAL A 178 -18.84 14.42 -21.65
C VAL A 178 -20.33 14.26 -21.88
N ARG A 179 -21.14 15.12 -21.24
CA ARG A 179 -22.60 15.11 -21.30
C ARG A 179 -23.15 16.53 -21.48
N GLY A 180 -23.42 16.91 -22.72
CA GLY A 180 -23.80 18.29 -23.03
C GLY A 180 -22.69 19.29 -22.69
N GLY A 181 -22.95 20.25 -21.83
CA GLY A 181 -21.97 21.22 -21.33
C GLY A 181 -21.23 20.79 -20.06
N ILE A 182 -21.21 19.50 -19.74
CA ILE A 182 -20.56 18.95 -18.52
C ILE A 182 -19.43 18.01 -18.92
N LEU A 183 -18.26 18.26 -18.37
CA LEU A 183 -17.12 17.35 -18.41
C LEU A 183 -16.88 16.80 -17.00
N ASP A 184 -16.99 15.51 -16.84
CA ASP A 184 -16.55 14.78 -15.65
C ASP A 184 -15.20 14.14 -15.94
N VAL A 185 -14.22 14.34 -15.08
CA VAL A 185 -12.89 13.72 -15.19
C VAL A 185 -12.47 13.16 -13.83
N TYR A 186 -11.91 11.96 -13.81
CA TYR A 186 -11.33 11.38 -12.60
C TYR A 186 -9.82 11.35 -12.75
N PRO A 187 -9.10 12.38 -12.26
CA PRO A 187 -7.65 12.42 -12.35
C PRO A 187 -7.04 11.23 -11.61
N LEU A 188 -5.90 10.71 -12.10
CA LEU A 188 -5.19 9.60 -11.47
C LEU A 188 -4.53 9.99 -10.13
N THR A 189 -4.28 11.26 -9.94
CA THR A 189 -3.58 11.79 -8.77
C THR A 189 -4.52 12.28 -7.67
N GLU A 190 -5.83 12.30 -7.93
CA GLU A 190 -6.84 12.80 -7.00
C GLU A 190 -7.71 11.68 -6.44
N GLU A 191 -8.19 11.83 -5.22
CA GLU A 191 -9.08 10.87 -4.56
C GLU A 191 -10.51 10.92 -5.07
N LEU A 192 -10.94 12.07 -5.63
CA LEU A 192 -12.30 12.31 -6.08
C LEU A 192 -12.31 12.78 -7.54
N PRO A 193 -13.36 12.41 -8.30
CA PRO A 193 -13.58 12.94 -9.63
C PRO A 193 -13.99 14.42 -9.56
N VAL A 194 -13.69 15.14 -10.65
CA VAL A 194 -13.99 16.56 -10.80
C VAL A 194 -15.01 16.75 -11.91
N ARG A 195 -16.02 17.55 -11.64
CA ARG A 195 -17.05 17.99 -12.61
C ARG A 195 -16.80 19.44 -12.99
N ILE A 196 -16.72 19.68 -14.29
CA ILE A 196 -16.52 20.98 -14.90
C ILE A 196 -17.80 21.28 -15.67
N GLU A 197 -18.51 22.32 -15.29
CA GLU A 197 -19.74 22.75 -15.95
C GLU A 197 -19.43 24.00 -16.81
N LEU A 198 -19.90 23.98 -18.05
CA LEU A 198 -19.72 25.08 -18.98
C LEU A 198 -21.04 25.73 -19.33
N TRP A 199 -21.01 27.04 -19.45
CA TRP A 199 -22.09 27.85 -20.04
C TRP A 199 -21.64 28.29 -21.44
N GLY A 200 -22.10 27.57 -22.47
CA GLY A 200 -21.50 27.70 -23.80
C GLY A 200 -20.09 27.13 -23.79
N ASP A 201 -19.09 27.95 -24.08
CA ASP A 201 -17.67 27.57 -24.05
C ASP A 201 -16.93 28.09 -22.80
N GLU A 202 -17.62 28.79 -21.87
CA GLU A 202 -17.04 29.37 -20.67
C GLU A 202 -17.25 28.45 -19.45
N VAL A 203 -16.19 28.25 -18.66
CA VAL A 203 -16.23 27.43 -17.44
C VAL A 203 -17.01 28.16 -16.35
N ASP A 204 -18.21 27.68 -16.02
CA ASP A 204 -19.08 28.26 -15.00
C ASP A 204 -18.70 27.76 -13.59
N SER A 205 -18.38 26.47 -13.45
CA SER A 205 -17.98 25.92 -12.15
C SER A 205 -17.10 24.68 -12.27
N ILE A 206 -16.18 24.52 -11.32
CA ILE A 206 -15.36 23.34 -11.11
C ILE A 206 -15.65 22.82 -9.70
N ARG A 207 -15.95 21.51 -9.55
CA ARG A 207 -16.25 20.92 -8.24
C ARG A 207 -15.92 19.44 -8.18
N THR A 208 -15.46 18.97 -7.03
CA THR A 208 -15.37 17.54 -6.73
C THR A 208 -16.75 16.96 -6.50
N PHE A 209 -16.92 15.68 -6.81
CA PHE A 209 -18.18 14.98 -6.55
C PHE A 209 -17.96 13.53 -6.16
N ASP A 210 -18.91 12.97 -5.46
CA ASP A 210 -18.93 11.56 -5.09
C ASP A 210 -19.40 10.71 -6.29
N PRO A 211 -18.59 9.76 -6.78
CA PRO A 211 -18.91 8.98 -7.97
C PRO A 211 -20.14 8.06 -7.81
N GLU A 212 -20.47 7.64 -6.57
CA GLU A 212 -21.62 6.77 -6.31
C GLU A 212 -22.93 7.56 -6.23
N THR A 213 -22.92 8.70 -5.52
CA THR A 213 -24.12 9.51 -5.29
C THR A 213 -24.29 10.64 -6.30
N GLN A 214 -23.27 10.95 -7.10
CA GLN A 214 -23.20 12.05 -8.06
C GLN A 214 -23.38 13.46 -7.43
N ARG A 215 -23.23 13.57 -6.11
CA ARG A 215 -23.38 14.83 -5.38
C ARG A 215 -22.05 15.57 -5.32
N SER A 216 -22.11 16.87 -5.52
CA SER A 216 -20.96 17.77 -5.35
C SER A 216 -20.53 17.81 -3.89
N ILE A 217 -19.22 17.82 -3.66
CA ILE A 217 -18.60 17.86 -2.34
C ILE A 217 -17.97 19.23 -2.10
N GLU A 218 -17.04 19.66 -2.96
CA GLU A 218 -16.27 20.88 -2.78
C GLU A 218 -16.17 21.66 -4.09
N LYS A 219 -16.16 23.00 -4.03
CA LYS A 219 -15.91 23.87 -5.18
C LYS A 219 -14.42 24.17 -5.27
N LEU A 220 -13.88 24.08 -6.49
CA LEU A 220 -12.49 24.35 -6.81
C LEU A 220 -12.40 25.59 -7.72
N ASP A 221 -11.30 26.35 -7.62
CA ASP A 221 -10.99 27.44 -8.53
C ASP A 221 -10.24 26.96 -9.77
N GLU A 222 -9.46 25.88 -9.62
CA GLU A 222 -8.71 25.26 -10.71
C GLU A 222 -8.54 23.75 -10.50
N VAL A 223 -8.27 23.03 -11.57
CA VAL A 223 -7.88 21.60 -11.53
C VAL A 223 -6.74 21.34 -12.51
N GLU A 224 -5.78 20.50 -12.09
CA GLU A 224 -4.68 20.00 -12.91
C GLU A 224 -4.88 18.52 -13.19
N VAL A 225 -4.99 18.14 -14.45
CA VAL A 225 -5.14 16.76 -14.88
C VAL A 225 -3.81 16.28 -15.45
N PHE A 226 -3.15 15.39 -14.73
CA PHE A 226 -1.90 14.77 -15.14
C PHE A 226 -2.14 13.66 -16.16
N PRO A 227 -1.19 13.40 -17.09
CA PRO A 227 -1.34 12.31 -18.06
C PRO A 227 -1.43 10.96 -17.36
N ALA A 228 -2.18 10.05 -17.95
CA ALA A 228 -2.37 8.68 -17.45
C ALA A 228 -1.20 7.75 -17.80
N THR A 229 -0.09 8.29 -18.28
CA THR A 229 1.12 7.53 -18.61
C THR A 229 2.38 8.37 -18.48
N GLU A 230 3.42 7.78 -17.91
CA GLU A 230 4.77 8.32 -17.83
C GLU A 230 5.74 7.66 -18.82
N PHE A 231 5.26 6.75 -19.65
CA PHE A 231 6.11 6.01 -20.59
C PHE A 231 6.20 6.67 -21.96
N PRO A 232 7.40 6.67 -22.58
CA PRO A 232 7.57 7.24 -23.92
C PRO A 232 6.94 6.34 -25.01
N GLU A 233 6.52 6.96 -26.09
CA GLU A 233 6.29 6.29 -27.36
C GLU A 233 7.63 5.98 -28.07
N GLU A 234 7.62 5.20 -29.16
CA GLU A 234 8.85 4.62 -29.75
C GLU A 234 9.93 5.64 -30.16
N GLU A 235 9.57 6.87 -30.55
CA GLU A 235 10.53 7.89 -30.98
C GLU A 235 10.84 8.98 -29.94
N GLU A 236 10.30 8.88 -28.73
CA GLU A 236 10.46 9.91 -27.70
C GLU A 236 11.75 9.75 -26.89
N LYS A 237 12.31 10.89 -26.45
CA LYS A 237 13.47 10.91 -25.55
C LYS A 237 13.12 10.22 -24.22
N ARG A 238 14.07 9.47 -23.68
CA ARG A 238 13.89 8.65 -22.48
C ARG A 238 14.84 9.06 -21.37
N VAL A 239 14.32 8.99 -20.15
CA VAL A 239 15.06 9.28 -18.92
C VAL A 239 14.79 8.22 -17.88
N SER A 240 15.73 8.03 -16.94
CA SER A 240 15.50 7.21 -15.75
C SER A 240 14.71 8.01 -14.72
N PHE A 241 14.02 7.33 -13.80
CA PHE A 241 13.35 7.99 -12.68
C PHE A 241 14.29 8.88 -11.86
N LEU A 242 15.58 8.54 -11.75
CA LEU A 242 16.57 9.39 -11.09
C LEU A 242 16.70 10.78 -11.73
N ASP A 243 16.52 10.90 -13.04
CA ASP A 243 16.67 12.17 -13.75
C ASP A 243 15.55 13.20 -13.41
N TYR A 244 14.51 12.79 -12.69
CA TYR A 244 13.47 13.70 -12.18
C TYR A 244 13.95 14.54 -11.00
N PHE A 245 14.97 14.10 -10.28
CA PHE A 245 15.44 14.73 -9.06
C PHE A 245 16.63 15.66 -9.35
N GLU A 246 16.62 16.83 -8.72
CA GLU A 246 17.71 17.79 -8.80
C GLU A 246 18.88 17.32 -7.93
N LYS A 247 20.05 17.12 -8.51
CA LYS A 247 21.21 16.50 -7.85
C LYS A 247 21.65 17.21 -6.58
N GLU A 248 21.62 18.55 -6.59
CA GLU A 248 22.04 19.40 -5.48
C GLU A 248 21.10 19.32 -4.27
N ASN A 249 19.81 19.03 -4.49
CA ASN A 249 18.76 18.99 -3.48
C ASN A 249 18.34 17.57 -3.11
N THR A 250 19.05 16.56 -3.62
CA THR A 250 18.70 15.15 -3.47
C THR A 250 19.78 14.38 -2.72
N ILE A 251 19.33 13.53 -1.80
CA ILE A 251 20.16 12.49 -1.18
C ILE A 251 19.63 11.11 -1.58
N LEU A 252 20.54 10.22 -2.01
CA LEU A 252 20.21 8.82 -2.27
C LEU A 252 20.66 7.95 -1.10
N PHE A 253 19.78 7.05 -0.68
CA PHE A 253 20.10 6.01 0.28
C PHE A 253 20.06 4.65 -0.42
N LEU A 254 21.17 3.90 -0.33
CA LEU A 254 21.34 2.62 -1.01
C LEU A 254 21.36 1.50 0.03
N ASP A 255 20.27 0.72 0.12
CA ASP A 255 20.19 -0.42 1.04
C ASP A 255 20.86 -1.66 0.43
N GLU A 256 21.99 -2.08 0.99
CA GLU A 256 22.81 -3.21 0.53
C GLU A 256 23.22 -3.07 -0.95
N PRO A 257 24.10 -2.13 -1.33
CA PRO A 257 24.43 -1.82 -2.72
C PRO A 257 24.83 -3.02 -3.58
N VAL A 258 25.46 -4.04 -3.03
CA VAL A 258 25.78 -5.28 -3.75
C VAL A 258 24.49 -5.99 -4.17
N ARG A 259 23.50 -6.07 -3.28
CA ARG A 259 22.20 -6.68 -3.59
C ARG A 259 21.37 -5.85 -4.57
N LEU A 260 21.53 -4.52 -4.57
CA LEU A 260 20.92 -3.66 -5.59
C LEU A 260 21.43 -4.03 -6.98
N LYS A 261 22.74 -4.18 -7.11
CA LYS A 261 23.38 -4.59 -8.36
C LYS A 261 22.93 -5.99 -8.80
N GLU A 262 22.93 -6.98 -7.91
CA GLU A 262 22.45 -8.33 -8.18
C GLU A 262 20.98 -8.33 -8.65
N LYS A 263 20.13 -7.48 -8.01
CA LYS A 263 18.73 -7.33 -8.43
C LYS A 263 18.64 -6.78 -9.86
N GLY A 264 19.40 -5.75 -10.19
CA GLY A 264 19.43 -5.15 -11.52
C GLY A 264 19.89 -6.16 -12.59
N GLU A 265 21.00 -6.85 -12.35
CA GLU A 265 21.52 -7.88 -13.27
C GLU A 265 20.49 -9.00 -13.49
N GLY A 266 19.78 -9.42 -12.42
CA GLY A 266 18.71 -10.42 -12.53
C GLY A 266 17.51 -9.92 -13.36
N VAL A 267 17.14 -8.64 -13.23
CA VAL A 267 16.08 -8.01 -14.05
C VAL A 267 16.47 -7.96 -15.51
N GLU A 268 17.73 -7.62 -15.83
CA GLU A 268 18.22 -7.63 -17.21
C GLU A 268 18.17 -9.05 -17.81
N GLU A 269 18.57 -10.07 -17.06
CA GLU A 269 18.53 -11.47 -17.52
C GLU A 269 17.08 -11.91 -17.77
N GLU A 270 16.16 -11.66 -16.84
CA GLU A 270 14.75 -11.99 -16.98
C GLU A 270 14.13 -11.29 -18.20
N PHE A 271 14.46 -10.02 -18.41
CA PHE A 271 13.98 -9.23 -19.54
C PHE A 271 14.49 -9.80 -20.88
N LEU A 272 15.77 -10.08 -20.99
CA LEU A 272 16.38 -10.67 -22.19
C LEU A 272 15.80 -12.06 -22.51
N GLU A 273 15.55 -12.87 -21.49
CA GLU A 273 14.90 -14.16 -21.67
C GLU A 273 13.44 -14.01 -22.14
N ALA A 274 12.70 -13.04 -21.59
CA ALA A 274 11.33 -12.75 -22.02
C ALA A 274 11.31 -12.30 -23.49
N GLN A 275 12.24 -11.44 -23.90
CA GLN A 275 12.39 -11.01 -25.30
C GLN A 275 12.69 -12.20 -26.23
N LYS A 276 13.63 -13.07 -25.87
CA LYS A 276 13.98 -14.28 -26.67
C LYS A 276 12.75 -15.18 -26.85
N ARG A 277 11.99 -15.42 -25.80
CA ARG A 277 10.75 -16.24 -25.87
C ARG A 277 9.71 -15.61 -26.80
N ARG A 278 9.56 -14.28 -26.78
CA ARG A 278 8.64 -13.56 -27.68
C ARG A 278 9.10 -13.67 -29.14
N ALA A 279 10.38 -13.43 -29.42
CA ALA A 279 10.94 -13.58 -30.76
C ALA A 279 10.73 -14.99 -31.33
N GLN A 280 10.94 -16.03 -30.50
CA GLN A 280 10.69 -17.42 -30.89
C GLN A 280 9.21 -17.71 -31.17
N SER A 281 8.31 -16.96 -30.54
CA SER A 281 6.86 -17.04 -30.76
C SER A 281 6.35 -16.20 -31.94
N GLY A 282 7.24 -15.53 -32.68
CA GLY A 282 6.91 -14.76 -33.88
C GLY A 282 6.37 -13.34 -33.60
N TYR A 283 6.52 -12.84 -32.36
CA TYR A 283 6.13 -11.47 -32.03
C TYR A 283 7.28 -10.49 -32.30
N GLU A 284 6.93 -9.27 -32.71
CA GLU A 284 7.90 -8.16 -32.78
C GLU A 284 8.46 -7.88 -31.38
N VAL A 285 9.76 -7.66 -31.31
CA VAL A 285 10.48 -7.37 -30.08
C VAL A 285 10.98 -5.95 -30.16
N ALA A 286 10.58 -5.08 -29.23
CA ALA A 286 11.12 -3.75 -29.13
C ALA A 286 12.63 -3.79 -28.79
N ASP A 287 13.33 -2.72 -29.18
CA ASP A 287 14.72 -2.57 -28.79
C ASP A 287 14.84 -2.54 -27.26
N SER A 288 15.76 -3.33 -26.72
CA SER A 288 15.96 -3.42 -25.26
C SER A 288 16.33 -2.09 -24.65
N GLU A 289 17.15 -1.29 -25.34
CA GLU A 289 17.52 0.06 -24.91
C GLU A 289 16.34 1.02 -24.88
N ALA A 290 15.28 0.68 -25.61
CA ALA A 290 14.07 1.48 -25.70
C ALA A 290 13.18 1.40 -24.46
N VAL A 291 13.33 0.37 -23.61
CA VAL A 291 12.38 0.05 -22.56
C VAL A 291 13.03 0.06 -21.18
N LEU A 292 14.31 -0.32 -21.10
CA LEU A 292 15.00 -0.56 -19.86
C LEU A 292 16.42 0.03 -19.88
N PHE A 293 16.80 0.75 -18.82
CA PHE A 293 18.18 1.12 -18.54
C PHE A 293 18.93 -0.06 -17.96
N THR A 294 20.22 -0.20 -18.32
CA THR A 294 21.07 -1.24 -17.75
C THR A 294 21.43 -0.93 -16.29
N THR A 295 21.73 -1.96 -15.52
CA THR A 295 22.22 -1.84 -14.14
C THR A 295 23.44 -0.93 -14.06
N GLN A 296 24.36 -1.02 -15.04
CA GLN A 296 25.55 -0.20 -15.08
C GLN A 296 25.23 1.29 -15.28
N GLU A 297 24.26 1.61 -16.14
CA GLU A 297 23.81 2.99 -16.36
C GLU A 297 23.19 3.58 -15.11
N ILE A 298 22.32 2.84 -14.41
CA ILE A 298 21.69 3.30 -13.17
C ILE A 298 22.73 3.48 -12.07
N MET A 299 23.68 2.53 -11.90
CA MET A 299 24.76 2.67 -10.95
C MET A 299 25.66 3.89 -11.23
N ARG A 300 25.92 4.17 -12.51
CA ARG A 300 26.66 5.39 -12.92
C ARG A 300 25.89 6.65 -12.54
N LYS A 301 24.57 6.70 -12.83
CA LYS A 301 23.71 7.83 -12.44
C LYS A 301 23.70 8.04 -10.93
N MET A 302 23.62 6.97 -10.13
CA MET A 302 23.68 7.06 -8.66
C MET A 302 24.97 7.70 -8.14
N ASN A 303 26.10 7.55 -8.84
CA ASN A 303 27.35 8.21 -8.49
C ASN A 303 27.34 9.74 -8.70
N GLU A 304 26.37 10.25 -9.46
CA GLU A 304 26.24 11.69 -9.73
C GLU A 304 25.52 12.45 -8.61
N TYR A 305 24.95 11.72 -7.65
CA TYR A 305 24.24 12.26 -6.49
C TYR A 305 25.08 12.14 -5.21
N SER A 306 24.74 12.93 -4.21
CA SER A 306 25.17 12.67 -2.85
C SER A 306 24.48 11.40 -2.36
N SER A 307 25.23 10.33 -2.12
CA SER A 307 24.68 9.02 -1.82
C SER A 307 25.26 8.46 -0.51
N VAL A 308 24.44 7.75 0.26
CA VAL A 308 24.86 7.00 1.44
C VAL A 308 24.45 5.54 1.27
N GLY A 309 25.44 4.66 1.23
CA GLY A 309 25.24 3.21 1.15
C GLY A 309 25.27 2.58 2.54
N PHE A 310 24.37 1.64 2.79
CA PHE A 310 24.27 0.89 4.04
C PHE A 310 24.53 -0.58 3.81
N GLN A 311 25.46 -1.17 4.54
CA GLN A 311 25.81 -2.57 4.47
C GLN A 311 25.93 -3.21 5.85
N ALA A 312 25.49 -4.45 5.99
CA ALA A 312 25.73 -5.21 7.20
C ALA A 312 27.21 -5.67 7.28
N LEU A 313 27.77 -6.09 6.17
CA LEU A 313 29.18 -6.51 6.04
C LEU A 313 29.91 -5.58 5.08
N ASP A 314 31.21 -5.39 5.30
CA ASP A 314 32.04 -4.61 4.39
C ASP A 314 32.28 -5.40 3.10
N MET A 315 31.54 -5.07 2.05
CA MET A 315 31.63 -5.70 0.74
C MET A 315 31.90 -4.64 -0.33
N ARG A 316 32.82 -4.92 -1.24
CA ARG A 316 33.03 -4.07 -2.42
C ARG A 316 31.87 -4.17 -3.40
N CYS A 317 31.33 -3.03 -3.79
CA CYS A 317 30.33 -2.92 -4.87
C CYS A 317 31.00 -2.29 -6.12
N PRO A 318 31.39 -3.08 -7.12
CA PRO A 318 31.96 -2.54 -8.36
C PRO A 318 30.90 -1.70 -9.09
N GLY A 319 31.30 -0.49 -9.53
CA GLY A 319 30.43 0.46 -10.21
C GLY A 319 30.02 1.66 -9.36
N LEU A 320 30.22 1.61 -8.04
CA LEU A 320 30.02 2.76 -7.16
C LEU A 320 31.34 3.46 -6.82
N ASN A 321 31.29 4.80 -6.84
CA ASN A 321 32.40 5.66 -6.45
C ASN A 321 32.35 5.91 -4.93
N ILE A 322 33.02 5.07 -4.13
CA ILE A 322 33.05 5.16 -2.67
C ILE A 322 34.07 6.20 -2.27
N ARG A 323 33.62 7.29 -1.66
CA ARG A 323 34.44 8.43 -1.19
C ARG A 323 35.03 8.20 0.20
N ALA A 324 34.25 7.61 1.08
CA ALA A 324 34.66 7.25 2.44
C ALA A 324 33.84 6.07 2.96
N SER A 325 34.38 5.35 3.93
CA SER A 325 33.69 4.24 4.60
C SER A 325 33.79 4.41 6.11
N TYR A 326 32.67 4.14 6.81
CA TYR A 326 32.53 4.24 8.25
C TYR A 326 31.91 2.97 8.80
N ASN A 327 32.41 2.48 9.94
CA ASN A 327 31.88 1.30 10.59
C ASN A 327 31.11 1.69 11.86
N LEU A 328 29.79 1.60 11.81
CA LEU A 328 28.90 2.03 12.90
C LEU A 328 28.78 1.04 14.05
N GLN A 329 29.23 -0.21 13.87
CA GLN A 329 29.22 -1.29 14.88
C GLN A 329 27.86 -1.45 15.60
N THR A 330 26.75 -1.43 14.85
CA THR A 330 25.43 -1.61 15.41
C THR A 330 25.06 -3.09 15.56
N LYS A 331 24.10 -3.40 16.43
CA LYS A 331 23.63 -4.75 16.68
C LYS A 331 22.11 -4.81 16.65
N ASN A 332 21.56 -5.96 16.29
CA ASN A 332 20.14 -6.26 16.53
C ASN A 332 19.89 -6.52 18.01
N VAL A 333 18.71 -6.19 18.47
CA VAL A 333 18.22 -6.63 19.78
C VAL A 333 17.81 -8.10 19.68
N ASP A 334 18.22 -8.92 20.64
CA ASP A 334 17.81 -10.31 20.70
C ASP A 334 16.30 -10.43 21.04
N PRO A 335 15.54 -11.27 20.31
CA PRO A 335 14.10 -11.38 20.55
C PRO A 335 13.81 -12.05 21.88
N TYR A 336 12.95 -11.42 22.67
CA TYR A 336 12.53 -11.93 24.00
C TYR A 336 11.48 -13.04 23.92
N ASN A 337 10.90 -13.31 22.76
CA ASN A 337 9.98 -14.43 22.51
C ASN A 337 8.81 -14.53 23.52
N ARG A 338 8.22 -13.39 23.89
CA ARG A 338 7.17 -13.25 24.91
C ARG A 338 7.61 -13.52 26.36
N SER A 339 8.90 -13.59 26.62
CA SER A 339 9.42 -13.70 27.99
C SER A 339 9.64 -12.31 28.58
N PHE A 340 8.64 -11.80 29.30
CA PHE A 340 8.73 -10.52 29.97
C PHE A 340 9.83 -10.53 31.07
N GLU A 341 10.11 -11.70 31.62
CA GLU A 341 11.17 -11.89 32.59
C GLU A 341 12.56 -11.63 31.99
N LEU A 342 12.85 -12.15 30.78
CA LEU A 342 14.09 -11.89 30.07
C LEU A 342 14.23 -10.40 29.73
N LEU A 343 13.15 -9.78 29.23
CA LEU A 343 13.12 -8.35 28.94
C LEU A 343 13.49 -7.53 30.18
N THR A 344 12.86 -7.81 31.31
CA THR A 344 13.11 -7.05 32.56
C THR A 344 14.50 -7.28 33.12
N GLN A 345 15.09 -8.47 32.95
CA GLN A 345 16.49 -8.73 33.33
C GLN A 345 17.45 -7.92 32.47
N ASP A 346 17.26 -7.87 31.18
CA ASP A 346 18.11 -7.11 30.27
C ASP A 346 17.94 -5.60 30.46
N LEU A 347 16.72 -5.11 30.64
CA LEU A 347 16.48 -3.71 30.98
C LEU A 347 17.16 -3.29 32.29
N LYS A 348 17.22 -4.18 33.30
CA LYS A 348 17.99 -3.93 34.54
C LYS A 348 19.49 -3.82 34.28
N LYS A 349 20.05 -4.64 33.37
CA LYS A 349 21.47 -4.52 32.97
C LYS A 349 21.70 -3.23 32.19
N MET A 350 20.87 -2.90 31.20
CA MET A 350 20.96 -1.67 30.41
C MET A 350 20.89 -0.43 31.31
N LYS A 351 19.98 -0.41 32.29
CA LYS A 351 19.89 0.67 33.28
C LYS A 351 21.16 0.83 34.13
N ARG A 352 21.75 -0.29 34.56
CA ARG A 352 23.04 -0.26 35.32
C ARG A 352 24.17 0.30 34.46
N ASN A 353 24.16 0.02 33.16
CA ASN A 353 25.12 0.51 32.19
C ASN A 353 24.81 1.94 31.73
N GLN A 354 23.84 2.62 32.37
CA GLN A 354 23.39 3.95 31.97
C GLN A 354 22.96 4.06 30.51
N SER A 355 22.39 2.97 29.95
CA SER A 355 21.87 2.97 28.59
C SER A 355 20.58 3.78 28.49
N ARG A 356 20.42 4.52 27.39
CA ARG A 356 19.16 5.15 27.00
C ARG A 356 18.32 4.10 26.27
N VAL A 357 17.14 3.82 26.76
CA VAL A 357 16.29 2.76 26.18
C VAL A 357 14.96 3.33 25.75
N ILE A 358 14.57 3.06 24.48
CA ILE A 358 13.27 3.38 23.94
C ILE A 358 12.57 2.09 23.53
N LEU A 359 11.38 1.85 24.06
CA LEU A 359 10.52 0.74 23.65
C LEU A 359 9.40 1.30 22.77
N LEU A 360 9.35 0.86 21.53
CA LEU A 360 8.33 1.28 20.56
C LEU A 360 7.22 0.25 20.47
N SER A 361 5.98 0.72 20.56
CA SER A 361 4.77 -0.09 20.38
C SER A 361 3.87 0.53 19.34
N GLY A 362 3.25 -0.30 18.51
CA GLY A 362 2.31 0.10 17.48
C GLY A 362 0.96 0.61 17.99
N SER A 363 0.78 0.75 19.31
CA SER A 363 -0.42 1.31 19.95
C SER A 363 -0.05 2.19 21.14
N ARG A 364 -0.65 3.39 21.23
CA ARG A 364 -0.44 4.33 22.33
C ARG A 364 -0.85 3.73 23.67
N THR A 365 -1.98 3.03 23.69
CA THR A 365 -2.48 2.34 24.89
C THR A 365 -1.50 1.26 25.38
N ARG A 366 -0.97 0.47 24.46
CA ARG A 366 0.05 -0.54 24.79
C ARG A 366 1.35 0.06 25.27
N ALA A 367 1.83 1.12 24.63
CA ALA A 367 3.04 1.79 25.06
C ALA A 367 2.91 2.29 26.50
N ARG A 368 1.75 2.87 26.87
CA ARG A 368 1.43 3.34 28.22
C ARG A 368 1.39 2.18 29.22
N ARG A 369 0.66 1.11 28.88
CA ARG A 369 0.57 -0.08 29.72
C ARG A 369 1.93 -0.75 29.92
N LEU A 370 2.75 -0.84 28.87
CA LEU A 370 4.10 -1.38 28.96
C LEU A 370 4.96 -0.61 29.97
N ALA A 371 4.82 0.73 30.05
CA ALA A 371 5.49 1.51 31.05
C ALA A 371 5.01 1.19 32.48
N GLU A 372 3.72 0.91 32.66
CA GLU A 372 3.13 0.52 33.94
C GLU A 372 3.59 -0.89 34.36
N ASP A 373 3.49 -1.86 33.46
CA ASP A 373 3.94 -3.23 33.67
C ASP A 373 5.42 -3.29 34.07
N LEU A 374 6.28 -2.47 33.47
CA LEU A 374 7.70 -2.40 33.83
C LEU A 374 7.94 -1.85 35.24
N ARG A 375 7.10 -0.94 35.74
CA ARG A 375 7.17 -0.43 37.12
C ARG A 375 6.89 -1.51 38.15
N ASP A 376 5.99 -2.45 37.86
CA ASP A 376 5.67 -3.59 38.74
C ASP A 376 6.90 -4.51 38.94
N TYR A 377 7.83 -4.49 37.96
CA TYR A 377 9.14 -5.19 38.07
C TYR A 377 10.28 -4.33 38.66
N ASN A 378 9.95 -3.21 39.32
CA ASN A 378 10.89 -2.26 39.90
C ASN A 378 11.83 -1.60 38.86
N LEU A 379 11.32 -1.36 37.65
CA LEU A 379 11.98 -0.57 36.63
C LEU A 379 11.30 0.80 36.54
N SER A 380 12.05 1.87 36.75
CA SER A 380 11.56 3.23 36.50
C SER A 380 11.42 3.42 35.00
N SER A 381 10.21 3.39 34.51
CA SER A 381 9.85 3.61 33.11
C SER A 381 8.77 4.67 33.01
N PHE A 382 8.67 5.33 31.90
CA PHE A 382 7.63 6.31 31.63
C PHE A 382 7.17 6.24 30.17
N TYR A 383 5.91 6.56 29.97
CA TYR A 383 5.34 6.73 28.65
C TYR A 383 5.45 8.20 28.22
N SER A 384 5.84 8.44 26.96
CA SER A 384 5.84 9.76 26.34
C SER A 384 5.11 9.72 25.01
N GLU A 385 4.20 10.69 24.80
CA GLU A 385 3.63 10.98 23.47
C GLU A 385 4.55 11.93 22.70
N ASP A 386 5.37 12.68 23.42
CA ASP A 386 6.30 13.64 22.87
C ASP A 386 7.66 12.99 22.60
N MET A 387 7.95 12.76 21.33
CA MET A 387 9.24 12.26 20.86
C MET A 387 10.31 13.37 20.74
N GLU A 388 9.97 14.63 21.03
CA GLU A 388 10.96 15.73 21.17
C GLU A 388 11.69 15.66 22.52
N ARG A 389 11.10 14.97 23.51
CA ARG A 389 11.75 14.77 24.80
C ARG A 389 12.98 13.89 24.65
N GLU A 390 14.11 14.40 25.10
CA GLU A 390 15.36 13.65 25.20
C GLU A 390 15.28 12.54 26.25
N VAL A 391 15.92 11.41 25.95
CA VAL A 391 16.06 10.30 26.90
C VAL A 391 17.41 10.39 27.57
N GLU A 392 17.41 10.53 28.89
CA GLU A 392 18.63 10.66 29.67
C GLU A 392 19.28 9.27 29.90
N PRO A 393 20.62 9.24 30.19
CA PRO A 393 21.30 8.00 30.54
C PRO A 393 20.62 7.27 31.70
N GLY A 394 20.32 5.98 31.51
CA GLY A 394 19.64 5.14 32.48
C GLY A 394 18.11 5.26 32.51
N GLU A 395 17.50 6.08 31.64
CA GLU A 395 16.04 6.14 31.45
C GLU A 395 15.53 5.07 30.50
N ILE A 396 14.30 4.63 30.78
CA ILE A 396 13.54 3.71 29.94
C ILE A 396 12.24 4.43 29.54
N MET A 397 12.14 4.80 28.29
CA MET A 397 10.96 5.45 27.71
C MET A 397 10.16 4.44 26.87
N THR A 398 8.85 4.41 27.02
CA THR A 398 7.95 3.76 26.10
C THR A 398 7.24 4.80 25.24
N ALA A 399 7.09 4.54 23.96
CA ALA A 399 6.45 5.48 23.03
C ALA A 399 5.66 4.75 21.95
N TYR A 400 4.75 5.48 21.33
CA TYR A 400 4.09 5.03 20.11
C TYR A 400 5.07 5.09 18.95
N GLY A 401 5.17 4.01 18.18
CA GLY A 401 5.98 3.93 16.99
C GLY A 401 6.12 2.52 16.44
N TYR A 402 6.61 2.42 15.22
CA TYR A 402 6.78 1.14 14.55
C TYR A 402 8.18 1.00 13.96
N ILE A 403 8.86 -0.06 14.34
CA ILE A 403 10.04 -0.60 13.66
C ILE A 403 9.93 -2.13 13.59
N ALA A 404 10.43 -2.74 12.55
CA ALA A 404 10.31 -4.19 12.35
C ALA A 404 11.19 -4.99 13.32
N GLU A 405 12.36 -4.48 13.65
CA GLU A 405 13.34 -5.11 14.55
C GLU A 405 14.06 -4.04 15.37
N GLY A 406 14.31 -4.29 16.66
CA GLY A 406 15.07 -3.42 17.51
C GLY A 406 16.56 -3.40 17.17
N TYR A 407 17.23 -2.34 17.59
CA TYR A 407 18.65 -2.14 17.36
C TYR A 407 19.35 -1.48 18.53
N GLU A 408 20.65 -1.69 18.60
CA GLU A 408 21.54 -1.12 19.62
C GLU A 408 22.72 -0.42 18.95
N TYR A 409 23.09 0.74 19.49
CA TYR A 409 24.36 1.42 19.28
C TYR A 409 25.22 1.23 20.53
N PRO A 410 26.09 0.21 20.59
CA PRO A 410 26.84 -0.11 21.80
C PRO A 410 27.76 1.04 22.26
N LEU A 411 28.34 1.76 21.30
CA LEU A 411 29.23 2.91 21.60
C LEU A 411 28.49 4.10 22.22
N LEU A 412 27.19 4.22 22.00
CA LEU A 412 26.34 5.30 22.50
C LEU A 412 25.55 4.89 23.75
N ASN A 413 25.60 3.62 24.14
CA ASN A 413 24.68 3.05 25.12
C ASN A 413 23.21 3.40 24.78
N PHE A 414 22.85 3.29 23.52
CA PHE A 414 21.52 3.62 23.03
C PHE A 414 20.86 2.42 22.41
N VAL A 415 19.65 2.09 22.89
CA VAL A 415 18.92 0.88 22.50
C VAL A 415 17.47 1.24 22.16
N VAL A 416 17.00 0.78 21.01
CA VAL A 416 15.60 0.87 20.62
C VAL A 416 15.06 -0.55 20.47
N ILE A 417 14.03 -0.89 21.24
CA ILE A 417 13.40 -2.21 21.26
C ILE A 417 12.05 -2.11 20.57
N SER A 418 11.78 -3.02 19.65
CA SER A 418 10.49 -3.10 18.97
C SER A 418 9.48 -3.97 19.72
N GLU A 419 8.22 -3.73 19.49
CA GLU A 419 7.15 -4.62 19.94
C GLU A 419 7.36 -6.06 19.42
N THR A 420 7.91 -6.20 18.20
CA THR A 420 8.20 -7.48 17.58
C THR A 420 9.27 -8.28 18.36
N ASP A 421 10.26 -7.60 18.95
CA ASP A 421 11.28 -8.25 19.77
C ASP A 421 10.69 -8.75 21.09
N ILE A 422 9.76 -7.99 21.67
CA ILE A 422 9.12 -8.34 22.95
C ILE A 422 8.17 -9.51 22.79
N PHE A 423 7.24 -9.44 21.84
CA PHE A 423 6.13 -10.37 21.69
C PHE A 423 6.34 -11.43 20.59
N GLY A 424 7.43 -11.35 19.86
CA GLY A 424 7.77 -12.23 18.74
C GLY A 424 7.04 -11.82 17.44
N LYS A 425 7.68 -12.11 16.31
CA LYS A 425 7.03 -11.97 14.99
C LYS A 425 5.80 -12.87 14.99
N ASN A 426 4.63 -12.30 14.81
CA ASN A 426 3.46 -13.08 14.44
C ASN A 426 3.85 -13.77 13.12
N LYS A 427 4.28 -15.04 13.22
CA LYS A 427 4.47 -15.87 12.04
C LYS A 427 3.07 -15.97 11.44
N ARG A 428 2.73 -15.04 10.53
CA ARG A 428 1.73 -15.36 9.53
C ARG A 428 2.26 -16.64 8.90
N LYS A 429 1.75 -17.80 9.35
CA LYS A 429 1.92 -19.05 8.63
C LYS A 429 1.57 -18.65 7.22
N LYS A 430 2.54 -18.72 6.27
CA LYS A 430 2.23 -18.70 4.86
C LYS A 430 1.20 -19.81 4.70
N LYS A 431 -0.09 -19.45 4.76
CA LYS A 431 -1.15 -20.36 4.37
C LYS A 431 -0.73 -20.77 2.97
N ARG A 432 -0.45 -22.06 2.78
CA ARG A 432 -0.48 -22.67 1.45
C ARG A 432 -1.75 -22.10 0.85
N ARG A 433 -1.61 -21.29 -0.21
CA ARG A 433 -2.72 -20.77 -0.97
C ARG A 433 -3.55 -21.97 -1.41
N THR A 434 -4.60 -22.27 -0.69
CA THR A 434 -5.69 -23.08 -1.21
C THR A 434 -6.41 -22.16 -2.19
N THR A 435 -6.32 -22.50 -3.44
CA THR A 435 -6.82 -21.81 -4.63
C THR A 435 -8.35 -21.88 -4.69
N TYR A 436 -9.07 -21.22 -3.78
CA TYR A 436 -10.55 -21.21 -3.85
C TYR A 436 -11.07 -19.86 -3.38
N GLU A 437 -11.04 -18.88 -4.29
CA GLU A 437 -11.93 -17.70 -4.29
C GLU A 437 -11.74 -16.99 -5.61
N GLY A 438 -12.84 -16.71 -6.32
CA GLY A 438 -12.84 -15.91 -7.55
C GLY A 438 -12.38 -14.50 -7.22
N ARG A 439 -11.07 -14.25 -7.34
CA ARG A 439 -10.47 -12.93 -7.18
C ARG A 439 -10.62 -12.15 -8.46
N LYS A 440 -11.02 -10.88 -8.36
CA LYS A 440 -10.74 -9.91 -9.41
C LYS A 440 -9.23 -9.97 -9.69
N ILE A 441 -8.89 -10.10 -10.95
CA ILE A 441 -7.51 -10.19 -11.41
C ILE A 441 -6.91 -8.79 -11.24
N GLN A 442 -6.00 -8.63 -10.30
CA GLN A 442 -5.32 -7.35 -10.05
C GLN A 442 -4.06 -7.18 -10.90
N SER A 443 -3.58 -8.27 -11.47
CA SER A 443 -2.38 -8.28 -12.30
C SER A 443 -2.44 -9.42 -13.33
N PHE A 444 -1.94 -9.19 -14.53
CA PHE A 444 -1.82 -10.21 -15.58
C PHE A 444 -0.89 -11.36 -15.23
N SER A 445 0.06 -11.16 -14.33
CA SER A 445 0.92 -12.23 -13.80
C SER A 445 0.14 -13.37 -13.14
N GLU A 446 -1.15 -13.15 -12.85
CA GLU A 446 -2.04 -14.15 -12.27
C GLU A 446 -2.71 -15.05 -13.32
N LEU A 447 -2.72 -14.67 -14.61
CA LEU A 447 -3.29 -15.43 -15.71
C LEU A 447 -2.21 -16.14 -16.52
N LYS A 448 -2.41 -17.43 -16.74
CA LYS A 448 -1.57 -18.24 -17.64
C LYS A 448 -2.43 -18.69 -18.83
N PRO A 449 -1.86 -18.75 -20.05
CA PRO A 449 -2.54 -19.38 -21.17
C PRO A 449 -3.02 -20.79 -20.78
N GLY A 450 -4.31 -21.07 -21.02
CA GLY A 450 -4.98 -22.29 -20.57
C GLY A 450 -5.84 -22.14 -19.31
N ASP A 451 -5.75 -21.03 -18.58
CA ASP A 451 -6.61 -20.77 -17.43
C ASP A 451 -8.07 -20.56 -17.88
N TYR A 452 -9.00 -21.10 -17.07
CA TYR A 452 -10.42 -20.81 -17.23
C TYR A 452 -10.74 -19.43 -16.65
N VAL A 453 -11.40 -18.60 -17.45
CA VAL A 453 -11.79 -17.23 -17.08
C VAL A 453 -13.26 -17.00 -17.36
N VAL A 454 -13.90 -16.19 -16.53
CA VAL A 454 -15.29 -15.78 -16.68
C VAL A 454 -15.33 -14.32 -17.11
N HIS A 455 -15.86 -14.05 -18.27
CA HIS A 455 -16.16 -12.69 -18.73
C HIS A 455 -17.57 -12.30 -18.29
N GLU A 456 -17.74 -11.09 -17.80
CA GLU A 456 -19.00 -10.60 -17.25
C GLU A 456 -20.19 -10.77 -18.22
N ASN A 457 -20.00 -10.49 -19.51
CA ASN A 457 -21.06 -10.52 -20.52
C ASN A 457 -21.09 -11.80 -21.36
N HIS A 458 -19.99 -12.55 -21.45
CA HIS A 458 -19.88 -13.71 -22.34
C HIS A 458 -19.71 -15.05 -21.63
N GLY A 459 -19.53 -15.03 -20.30
CA GLY A 459 -19.43 -16.25 -19.49
C GLY A 459 -18.06 -16.90 -19.56
N LEU A 460 -18.02 -18.23 -19.37
CA LEU A 460 -16.83 -19.02 -19.19
C LEU A 460 -16.12 -19.33 -20.51
N GLY A 461 -14.83 -18.97 -20.57
CA GLY A 461 -13.90 -19.25 -21.65
C GLY A 461 -12.52 -19.69 -21.16
N ILE A 462 -11.57 -19.91 -22.06
CA ILE A 462 -10.18 -20.23 -21.77
C ILE A 462 -9.29 -19.09 -22.27
N TYR A 463 -8.50 -18.53 -21.39
CA TYR A 463 -7.51 -17.52 -21.74
C TYR A 463 -6.37 -18.11 -22.59
N GLN A 464 -6.08 -17.51 -23.74
CA GLN A 464 -5.09 -17.99 -24.70
C GLN A 464 -3.80 -17.14 -24.73
N GLY A 465 -3.82 -15.96 -24.10
CA GLY A 465 -2.72 -15.01 -24.14
C GLY A 465 -3.15 -13.66 -24.73
N ILE A 466 -2.16 -12.84 -25.04
CA ILE A 466 -2.36 -11.50 -25.61
C ILE A 466 -1.94 -11.54 -27.09
N GLU A 467 -2.77 -10.97 -27.95
CA GLU A 467 -2.50 -10.79 -29.37
C GLU A 467 -2.60 -9.30 -29.74
N LYS A 468 -1.68 -8.80 -30.56
CA LYS A 468 -1.77 -7.47 -31.14
C LYS A 468 -2.73 -7.50 -32.32
N ILE A 469 -3.70 -6.61 -32.30
CA ILE A 469 -4.67 -6.46 -33.39
C ILE A 469 -4.64 -4.98 -33.83
N GLU A 470 -4.49 -4.78 -35.13
CA GLU A 470 -4.56 -3.46 -35.75
C GLU A 470 -6.03 -3.11 -36.01
N VAL A 471 -6.53 -2.08 -35.33
CA VAL A 471 -7.87 -1.51 -35.55
C VAL A 471 -7.70 -0.03 -35.90
N ASP A 472 -8.22 0.40 -37.03
CA ASP A 472 -8.14 1.78 -37.51
C ASP A 472 -6.70 2.33 -37.64
N LYS A 473 -5.74 1.49 -38.06
CA LYS A 473 -4.31 1.78 -38.19
C LYS A 473 -3.58 2.02 -36.84
N ILE A 474 -4.20 1.66 -35.73
CA ILE A 474 -3.61 1.69 -34.41
C ILE A 474 -3.47 0.25 -33.93
N SER A 475 -2.25 -0.18 -33.62
CA SER A 475 -1.97 -1.49 -33.04
C SER A 475 -2.27 -1.45 -31.54
N LYS A 476 -3.23 -2.30 -31.09
CA LYS A 476 -3.59 -2.42 -29.67
C LYS A 476 -3.48 -3.87 -29.20
N ASP A 477 -3.16 -4.05 -27.95
CA ASP A 477 -3.09 -5.37 -27.33
C ASP A 477 -4.47 -5.86 -26.89
N TYR A 478 -4.83 -7.07 -27.31
CA TYR A 478 -6.08 -7.73 -26.96
C TYR A 478 -5.83 -9.05 -26.26
N MET A 479 -6.57 -9.29 -25.21
CA MET A 479 -6.64 -10.60 -24.59
C MET A 479 -7.52 -11.51 -25.43
N LYS A 480 -6.99 -12.67 -25.82
CA LYS A 480 -7.73 -13.70 -26.53
C LYS A 480 -8.31 -14.71 -25.57
N ILE A 481 -9.63 -14.89 -25.63
CA ILE A 481 -10.35 -15.89 -24.86
C ILE A 481 -11.07 -16.82 -25.82
N SER A 482 -10.79 -18.11 -25.73
CA SER A 482 -11.46 -19.14 -26.53
C SER A 482 -12.69 -19.66 -25.84
N TYR A 483 -13.77 -19.78 -26.60
CA TYR A 483 -15.07 -20.31 -26.18
C TYR A 483 -15.39 -21.63 -26.87
N ALA A 484 -16.54 -22.25 -26.53
CA ALA A 484 -16.99 -23.46 -27.18
C ALA A 484 -17.16 -23.24 -28.70
N GLU A 485 -16.98 -24.33 -29.48
CA GLU A 485 -17.11 -24.34 -30.96
C GLU A 485 -16.10 -23.43 -31.69
N GLY A 486 -14.96 -23.16 -31.09
CA GLY A 486 -13.87 -22.40 -31.72
C GLY A 486 -14.08 -20.89 -31.78
N GLY A 487 -15.11 -20.36 -31.11
CA GLY A 487 -15.32 -18.90 -30.99
C GLY A 487 -14.20 -18.25 -30.17
N ASN A 488 -13.65 -17.15 -30.67
CA ASN A 488 -12.67 -16.36 -29.96
C ASN A 488 -13.21 -14.96 -29.69
N LEU A 489 -13.00 -14.47 -28.45
CA LEU A 489 -13.31 -13.12 -28.05
C LEU A 489 -11.99 -12.38 -27.81
N TYR A 490 -11.89 -11.18 -28.36
CA TYR A 490 -10.77 -10.29 -28.19
C TYR A 490 -11.20 -9.10 -27.35
N ILE A 491 -10.59 -8.94 -26.20
CA ILE A 491 -10.92 -7.89 -25.23
C ILE A 491 -9.71 -6.96 -25.13
N PRO A 492 -9.89 -5.65 -25.22
CA PRO A 492 -8.79 -4.71 -24.97
C PRO A 492 -8.14 -5.01 -23.64
N ALA A 493 -6.82 -4.99 -23.62
CA ALA A 493 -6.05 -5.27 -22.40
C ALA A 493 -6.37 -4.31 -21.24
N THR A 494 -6.89 -3.13 -21.55
CA THR A 494 -7.37 -2.13 -20.57
C THR A 494 -8.64 -2.54 -19.82
N GLN A 495 -9.37 -3.54 -20.30
CA GLN A 495 -10.64 -4.04 -19.71
C GLN A 495 -10.45 -5.35 -18.92
N LEU A 496 -9.37 -5.47 -18.17
CA LEU A 496 -9.08 -6.64 -17.35
C LEU A 496 -10.12 -6.87 -16.24
N ASP A 497 -10.73 -5.83 -15.75
CA ASP A 497 -11.77 -5.83 -14.73
C ASP A 497 -13.04 -6.58 -15.14
N LEU A 498 -13.29 -6.75 -16.44
CA LEU A 498 -14.41 -7.57 -16.97
C LEU A 498 -14.16 -9.07 -16.86
N ILE A 499 -12.97 -9.49 -16.47
CA ILE A 499 -12.55 -10.88 -16.43
C ILE A 499 -12.21 -11.31 -15.01
N GLN A 500 -12.68 -12.49 -14.64
CA GLN A 500 -12.32 -13.11 -13.37
C GLN A 500 -11.79 -14.52 -13.61
N LYS A 501 -10.78 -14.92 -12.84
CA LYS A 501 -10.30 -16.30 -12.88
C LYS A 501 -11.37 -17.23 -12.32
N TYR A 502 -11.70 -18.30 -13.08
CA TYR A 502 -12.69 -19.27 -12.64
C TYR A 502 -12.18 -20.04 -11.41
N ALA A 503 -12.96 -20.02 -10.36
CA ALA A 503 -12.71 -20.75 -9.12
C ALA A 503 -13.69 -21.92 -9.01
N GLY A 504 -13.37 -23.03 -9.68
CA GLY A 504 -14.16 -24.26 -9.62
C GLY A 504 -13.42 -25.38 -8.88
N SER A 505 -14.15 -26.41 -8.42
CA SER A 505 -13.53 -27.60 -7.86
C SER A 505 -12.79 -28.39 -8.94
N ASP A 506 -11.58 -28.83 -8.67
CA ASP A 506 -10.68 -29.56 -9.59
C ASP A 506 -11.21 -30.90 -10.13
N SER A 507 -12.41 -31.30 -9.74
CA SER A 507 -12.95 -32.64 -10.05
C SER A 507 -13.64 -32.75 -11.41
N LYS A 508 -14.04 -31.66 -12.07
CA LYS A 508 -14.66 -31.70 -13.41
C LYS A 508 -14.28 -30.48 -14.25
N LYS A 509 -13.85 -30.71 -15.50
CA LYS A 509 -13.64 -29.62 -16.47
C LYS A 509 -14.96 -28.87 -16.67
N PRO A 510 -15.02 -27.55 -16.45
CA PRO A 510 -16.24 -26.79 -16.62
C PRO A 510 -16.63 -26.72 -18.12
N LYS A 511 -17.92 -26.67 -18.38
CA LYS A 511 -18.44 -26.53 -19.75
C LYS A 511 -18.31 -25.08 -20.22
N LEU A 512 -17.58 -24.85 -21.31
CA LEU A 512 -17.44 -23.54 -21.92
C LEU A 512 -18.76 -23.01 -22.47
N ASN A 513 -18.97 -21.70 -22.36
CA ASN A 513 -20.09 -21.02 -22.99
C ASN A 513 -19.87 -20.86 -24.50
N ARG A 514 -20.95 -20.62 -25.26
CA ARG A 514 -20.89 -20.30 -26.68
C ARG A 514 -21.07 -18.80 -26.89
N LEU A 515 -20.20 -18.18 -27.70
CA LEU A 515 -20.35 -16.79 -28.09
C LEU A 515 -21.60 -16.58 -28.95
N GLY A 516 -22.25 -15.42 -28.79
CA GLY A 516 -23.42 -15.04 -29.55
C GLY A 516 -24.73 -15.77 -29.14
N THR A 517 -24.70 -16.65 -28.13
CA THR A 517 -25.89 -17.33 -27.62
C THR A 517 -26.44 -16.65 -26.37
N GLN A 518 -27.72 -16.87 -26.09
CA GLN A 518 -28.38 -16.36 -24.89
C GLN A 518 -28.13 -17.24 -23.64
N GLU A 519 -27.26 -18.25 -23.70
CA GLU A 519 -27.05 -19.20 -22.58
C GLU A 519 -26.57 -18.47 -21.31
N TRP A 520 -25.58 -17.60 -21.43
CA TRP A 520 -25.07 -16.84 -20.30
C TRP A 520 -26.09 -15.83 -19.75
N THR A 521 -26.77 -15.13 -20.64
CA THR A 521 -27.83 -14.18 -20.27
C THR A 521 -29.00 -14.90 -19.56
N LYS A 522 -29.36 -16.09 -19.99
CA LYS A 522 -30.38 -16.92 -19.31
C LYS A 522 -29.89 -17.39 -17.95
N THR A 523 -28.62 -17.76 -17.82
CA THR A 523 -28.03 -18.15 -16.55
C THR A 523 -28.03 -16.97 -15.56
N LYS A 524 -27.59 -15.79 -16.00
CA LYS A 524 -27.65 -14.57 -15.18
C LYS A 524 -29.09 -14.19 -14.79
N ALA A 525 -30.03 -14.28 -15.72
CA ALA A 525 -31.44 -13.98 -15.47
C ALA A 525 -32.07 -14.96 -14.46
N LYS A 526 -31.74 -16.26 -14.53
CA LYS A 526 -32.18 -17.27 -13.56
C LYS A 526 -31.66 -16.99 -12.16
N VAL A 527 -30.34 -16.67 -12.02
CA VAL A 527 -29.74 -16.32 -10.74
C VAL A 527 -30.33 -15.02 -10.19
N ARG A 528 -30.50 -14.00 -11.04
CA ARG A 528 -31.13 -12.74 -10.66
C ARG A 528 -32.59 -12.91 -10.21
N GLY A 529 -33.35 -13.81 -10.86
CA GLY A 529 -34.69 -14.17 -10.45
C GLY A 529 -34.72 -14.80 -9.05
N ALA A 530 -33.87 -15.78 -8.80
CA ALA A 530 -33.74 -16.43 -7.49
C ALA A 530 -33.32 -15.46 -6.38
N VAL A 531 -32.36 -14.57 -6.67
CA VAL A 531 -31.93 -13.53 -5.72
C VAL A 531 -33.07 -12.55 -5.43
N LYS A 532 -33.88 -12.19 -6.43
CA LYS A 532 -35.03 -11.30 -6.24
C LYS A 532 -36.11 -11.92 -5.35
N GLU A 533 -36.33 -13.24 -5.46
CA GLU A 533 -37.28 -13.96 -4.59
C GLU A 533 -36.78 -13.99 -3.14
N ILE A 534 -35.51 -14.33 -2.93
CA ILE A 534 -34.89 -14.24 -1.59
C ILE A 534 -34.95 -12.83 -1.03
N ALA A 535 -34.70 -11.81 -1.85
CA ALA A 535 -34.77 -10.41 -1.41
C ALA A 535 -36.18 -10.04 -0.94
N LYS A 536 -37.25 -10.54 -1.59
CA LYS A 536 -38.63 -10.32 -1.16
C LYS A 536 -38.88 -10.89 0.24
N ASP A 537 -38.48 -12.15 0.48
CA ASP A 537 -38.64 -12.78 1.79
C ASP A 537 -37.85 -12.03 2.88
N LEU A 538 -36.66 -11.53 2.55
CA LEU A 538 -35.84 -10.72 3.47
C LEU A 538 -36.50 -9.37 3.78
N VAL A 539 -37.13 -8.71 2.78
CA VAL A 539 -37.84 -7.45 3.00
C VAL A 539 -39.05 -7.64 3.93
N GLU A 540 -39.81 -8.73 3.78
CA GLU A 540 -40.94 -9.08 4.64
C GLU A 540 -40.44 -9.34 6.09
N LEU A 541 -39.34 -10.07 6.25
CA LEU A 541 -38.71 -10.34 7.54
C LEU A 541 -38.18 -9.05 8.19
N TYR A 542 -37.59 -8.16 7.39
CA TYR A 542 -37.06 -6.86 7.85
C TYR A 542 -38.20 -5.96 8.33
N ALA A 543 -39.32 -5.89 7.57
CA ALA A 543 -40.49 -5.11 7.97
C ALA A 543 -41.11 -5.66 9.27
N ALA A 544 -41.18 -6.98 9.45
CA ALA A 544 -41.64 -7.60 10.68
C ALA A 544 -40.76 -7.23 11.90
N ARG A 545 -39.42 -7.19 11.70
CA ARG A 545 -38.48 -6.76 12.77
C ARG A 545 -38.64 -5.29 13.12
N GLN A 546 -38.82 -4.42 12.14
CA GLN A 546 -38.98 -2.97 12.42
C GLN A 546 -40.24 -2.63 13.26
N ASN A 547 -41.22 -3.51 13.24
CA ASN A 547 -42.44 -3.36 14.02
C ASN A 547 -42.34 -3.97 15.43
N GLN A 548 -41.19 -4.45 15.84
CA GLN A 548 -40.95 -5.03 17.17
C GLN A 548 -39.98 -4.15 17.94
N ASP A 549 -40.26 -3.94 19.25
CA ASP A 549 -39.32 -3.28 20.14
C ASP A 549 -38.15 -4.23 20.52
N GLY A 550 -36.93 -3.74 20.37
CA GLY A 550 -35.73 -4.42 20.77
C GLY A 550 -35.40 -4.25 22.26
N PHE A 551 -34.52 -5.10 22.77
CA PHE A 551 -33.93 -4.87 24.09
C PHE A 551 -32.97 -3.68 24.02
N VAL A 552 -33.09 -2.70 24.93
CA VAL A 552 -32.23 -1.53 25.02
C VAL A 552 -31.10 -1.85 25.98
N TYR A 553 -29.86 -1.88 25.51
CA TYR A 553 -28.67 -2.06 26.34
C TYR A 553 -28.32 -0.73 27.03
N GLY A 554 -27.74 -0.81 28.23
CA GLY A 554 -27.21 0.35 28.94
C GLY A 554 -25.98 0.97 28.31
N GLU A 555 -25.56 2.12 28.81
CA GLU A 555 -24.28 2.73 28.43
C GLU A 555 -23.09 1.83 28.79
N ASP A 556 -21.92 2.10 28.22
CA ASP A 556 -20.73 1.33 28.47
C ASP A 556 -20.32 1.34 29.95
N THR A 557 -20.27 0.15 30.54
CA THR A 557 -19.80 -0.06 31.91
C THR A 557 -18.30 0.14 32.02
N VAL A 558 -17.77 0.20 33.24
CA VAL A 558 -16.32 0.21 33.49
C VAL A 558 -15.66 -1.01 32.88
N TRP A 559 -16.29 -2.19 32.96
CA TRP A 559 -15.77 -3.43 32.39
C TRP A 559 -15.74 -3.42 30.84
N GLN A 560 -16.73 -2.75 30.20
CA GLN A 560 -16.70 -2.59 28.75
C GLN A 560 -15.49 -1.74 28.31
N LYS A 561 -15.23 -0.64 29.01
CA LYS A 561 -14.09 0.23 28.73
C LYS A 561 -12.77 -0.50 28.95
N GLU A 562 -12.63 -1.19 30.07
CA GLU A 562 -11.44 -2.00 30.38
C GLU A 562 -11.22 -3.10 29.33
N PHE A 563 -12.29 -3.79 28.93
CA PHE A 563 -12.24 -4.82 27.88
C PHE A 563 -11.77 -4.24 26.53
N GLU A 564 -12.20 -3.04 26.17
CA GLU A 564 -11.81 -2.37 24.94
C GLU A 564 -10.38 -1.86 25.01
N GLU A 565 -9.96 -1.31 26.14
CA GLU A 565 -8.56 -0.89 26.39
C GLU A 565 -7.57 -2.06 26.36
N MET A 566 -8.02 -3.26 26.66
CA MET A 566 -7.22 -4.50 26.53
C MET A 566 -7.05 -4.97 25.09
N PHE A 567 -7.63 -4.25 24.09
CA PHE A 567 -7.41 -4.60 22.69
C PHE A 567 -5.97 -4.32 22.27
N PRO A 568 -5.31 -5.33 21.70
CA PRO A 568 -3.86 -5.26 21.47
C PRO A 568 -3.41 -4.43 20.28
N TYR A 569 -4.29 -3.78 19.55
CA TYR A 569 -4.01 -2.97 18.37
C TYR A 569 -4.68 -1.61 18.51
N GLU A 570 -4.19 -0.62 17.79
CA GLU A 570 -4.89 0.65 17.63
C GLU A 570 -6.01 0.48 16.60
N GLU A 571 -7.20 0.94 16.93
CA GLU A 571 -8.34 0.91 16.03
C GLU A 571 -8.15 1.93 14.91
N THR A 572 -8.54 1.54 13.70
CA THR A 572 -8.66 2.50 12.60
C THR A 572 -9.90 3.38 12.80
N GLU A 573 -9.94 4.54 12.14
CA GLU A 573 -11.11 5.43 12.19
C GLU A 573 -12.40 4.71 11.78
N ASP A 574 -12.36 3.88 10.73
CA ASP A 574 -13.50 3.09 10.28
C ASP A 574 -13.93 2.03 11.31
N GLN A 575 -12.98 1.40 12.01
CA GLN A 575 -13.30 0.48 13.10
C GLN A 575 -13.99 1.20 14.25
N LEU A 576 -13.53 2.39 14.65
CA LEU A 576 -14.15 3.20 15.68
C LEU A 576 -15.55 3.65 15.26
N LEU A 577 -15.74 4.10 14.03
CA LEU A 577 -17.04 4.45 13.48
C LEU A 577 -18.00 3.26 13.52
N ALA A 578 -17.55 2.09 13.11
CA ALA A 578 -18.35 0.86 13.12
C ALA A 578 -18.71 0.42 14.55
N ILE A 579 -17.75 0.45 15.50
CA ILE A 579 -17.97 0.13 16.91
C ILE A 579 -19.01 1.07 17.51
N ASN A 580 -18.87 2.38 17.31
CA ASN A 580 -19.78 3.37 17.83
C ASN A 580 -21.19 3.23 17.21
N ALA A 581 -21.27 2.92 15.92
CA ALA A 581 -22.55 2.69 15.26
C ALA A 581 -23.26 1.43 15.79
N VAL A 582 -22.54 0.35 16.05
CA VAL A 582 -23.06 -0.89 16.66
C VAL A 582 -23.57 -0.61 18.10
N LYS A 583 -22.78 0.08 18.91
CA LYS A 583 -23.17 0.44 20.27
C LYS A 583 -24.43 1.30 20.27
N LYS A 584 -24.48 2.32 19.41
CA LYS A 584 -25.66 3.18 19.26
C LYS A 584 -26.93 2.42 18.86
N ASP A 585 -26.78 1.42 17.97
CA ASP A 585 -27.92 0.56 17.63
C ASP A 585 -28.37 -0.31 18.82
N MET A 586 -27.43 -0.88 19.57
CA MET A 586 -27.74 -1.69 20.76
C MET A 586 -28.40 -0.88 21.87
N GLU A 587 -28.08 0.40 21.99
CA GLU A 587 -28.65 1.35 22.97
C GLU A 587 -29.98 1.97 22.50
N SER A 588 -30.46 1.60 21.31
CA SER A 588 -31.72 2.06 20.75
C SER A 588 -32.87 1.06 20.98
N HIS A 589 -34.13 1.52 20.88
CA HIS A 589 -35.30 0.64 20.90
C HIS A 589 -35.44 -0.23 19.64
N LYS A 590 -34.70 0.05 18.59
CA LYS A 590 -34.77 -0.69 17.35
C LYS A 590 -33.93 -1.97 17.46
N ILE A 591 -34.47 -3.09 16.95
CA ILE A 591 -33.69 -4.32 16.81
C ILE A 591 -32.56 -4.05 15.83
N MET A 592 -31.31 -4.25 16.31
CA MET A 592 -30.12 -4.06 15.46
C MET A 592 -30.07 -5.12 14.36
N ASP A 593 -29.94 -4.68 13.12
CA ASP A 593 -29.62 -5.50 11.96
C ASP A 593 -28.60 -4.72 11.11
N ARG A 594 -27.31 -4.98 11.34
CA ARG A 594 -26.23 -4.18 10.78
C ARG A 594 -25.23 -5.03 10.01
N LEU A 595 -24.99 -4.69 8.76
CA LEU A 595 -23.95 -5.28 7.92
C LEU A 595 -22.62 -4.53 8.17
N ILE A 596 -21.57 -5.27 8.55
CA ILE A 596 -20.20 -4.76 8.64
C ILE A 596 -19.40 -5.26 7.45
N CYS A 597 -19.09 -4.36 6.52
CA CYS A 597 -18.27 -4.63 5.36
C CYS A 597 -16.80 -4.30 5.64
N GLY A 598 -15.89 -5.11 5.11
CA GLY A 598 -14.44 -4.90 5.22
C GLY A 598 -13.69 -6.10 4.69
N ASP A 599 -12.45 -5.91 4.24
CA ASP A 599 -11.61 -6.96 3.72
C ASP A 599 -11.13 -7.97 4.78
N VAL A 600 -10.54 -9.07 4.34
CA VAL A 600 -10.00 -10.09 5.24
C VAL A 600 -8.79 -9.54 5.98
N GLY A 601 -8.85 -9.59 7.33
CA GLY A 601 -7.77 -9.09 8.18
C GLY A 601 -8.00 -7.69 8.77
N TYR A 602 -9.05 -6.97 8.37
CA TYR A 602 -9.38 -5.62 8.87
C TYR A 602 -10.12 -5.58 10.22
N GLY A 603 -10.03 -6.66 11.01
CA GLY A 603 -10.49 -6.65 12.40
C GLY A 603 -12.00 -6.71 12.60
N LYS A 604 -12.83 -7.07 11.60
CA LYS A 604 -14.29 -7.21 11.74
C LYS A 604 -14.72 -8.04 12.95
N THR A 605 -13.93 -9.07 13.29
CA THR A 605 -14.19 -9.94 14.44
C THR A 605 -14.15 -9.18 15.76
N GLU A 606 -13.27 -8.20 15.92
CA GLU A 606 -13.17 -7.40 17.15
C GLU A 606 -14.43 -6.57 17.38
N ILE A 607 -15.02 -6.00 16.31
CA ILE A 607 -16.30 -5.27 16.40
C ILE A 607 -17.40 -6.19 16.96
N ALA A 608 -17.49 -7.41 16.44
CA ALA A 608 -18.45 -8.41 16.90
C ALA A 608 -18.17 -8.86 18.35
N ILE A 609 -16.90 -9.01 18.76
CA ILE A 609 -16.51 -9.40 20.11
C ILE A 609 -16.91 -8.32 21.12
N ARG A 610 -16.74 -7.02 20.81
CA ARG A 610 -17.16 -5.91 21.68
C ARG A 610 -18.68 -5.85 21.84
N ALA A 611 -19.42 -6.06 20.76
CA ALA A 611 -20.88 -6.16 20.83
C ALA A 611 -21.33 -7.37 21.68
N ALA A 612 -20.68 -8.52 21.49
CA ALA A 612 -20.96 -9.72 22.29
C ALA A 612 -20.68 -9.50 23.77
N PHE A 613 -19.56 -8.87 24.12
CA PHE A 613 -19.22 -8.56 25.49
C PHE A 613 -20.24 -7.62 26.14
N LYS A 614 -20.66 -6.57 25.44
CA LYS A 614 -21.73 -5.66 25.89
C LYS A 614 -23.04 -6.39 26.15
N ALA A 615 -23.43 -7.32 25.29
CA ALA A 615 -24.64 -8.10 25.45
C ALA A 615 -24.59 -9.05 26.67
N VAL A 616 -23.44 -9.69 26.90
CA VAL A 616 -23.28 -10.62 28.03
C VAL A 616 -23.30 -9.89 29.38
N GLN A 617 -22.81 -8.66 29.45
CA GLN A 617 -22.89 -7.85 30.69
C GLN A 617 -24.34 -7.58 31.14
N GLU A 618 -25.27 -7.51 30.19
CA GLU A 618 -26.71 -7.40 30.45
C GLU A 618 -27.41 -8.77 30.59
N ASN A 619 -26.64 -9.81 30.89
CA ASN A 619 -27.10 -11.19 31.04
C ASN A 619 -27.84 -11.77 29.83
N LYS A 620 -27.43 -11.32 28.61
CA LYS A 620 -27.94 -11.87 27.35
C LYS A 620 -27.00 -12.94 26.81
N GLN A 621 -27.60 -13.96 26.19
CA GLN A 621 -26.85 -14.99 25.47
C GLN A 621 -26.51 -14.51 24.07
N VAL A 622 -25.30 -14.83 23.61
CA VAL A 622 -24.80 -14.50 22.28
C VAL A 622 -24.50 -15.77 21.49
N VAL A 623 -25.02 -15.86 20.30
CA VAL A 623 -24.69 -16.94 19.34
C VAL A 623 -23.87 -16.36 18.19
N TYR A 624 -22.69 -16.92 17.96
CA TYR A 624 -21.79 -16.53 16.89
C TYR A 624 -21.76 -17.60 15.79
N LEU A 625 -22.47 -17.35 14.69
CA LEU A 625 -22.61 -18.29 13.58
C LEU A 625 -21.49 -18.12 12.55
N VAL A 626 -20.91 -19.23 12.11
CA VAL A 626 -19.83 -19.27 11.10
C VAL A 626 -20.05 -20.41 10.11
N PRO A 627 -19.52 -20.29 8.86
CA PRO A 627 -19.82 -21.26 7.80
C PRO A 627 -19.08 -22.59 7.93
N THR A 628 -18.02 -22.70 8.73
CA THR A 628 -17.20 -23.92 8.84
C THR A 628 -16.77 -24.19 10.27
N THR A 629 -16.59 -25.47 10.63
CA THR A 629 -16.12 -25.91 11.94
C THR A 629 -14.72 -25.40 12.28
N ILE A 630 -13.85 -25.22 11.27
CA ILE A 630 -12.50 -24.67 11.46
C ILE A 630 -12.57 -23.20 11.89
N LEU A 631 -13.46 -22.44 11.27
CA LEU A 631 -13.69 -21.04 11.68
C LEU A 631 -14.34 -20.96 13.05
N ALA A 632 -15.28 -21.85 13.37
CA ALA A 632 -15.86 -21.92 14.70
C ALA A 632 -14.78 -22.12 15.78
N GLN A 633 -13.88 -23.08 15.59
CA GLN A 633 -12.77 -23.32 16.51
C GLN A 633 -11.82 -22.12 16.60
N GLN A 634 -11.53 -21.44 15.48
CA GLN A 634 -10.68 -20.27 15.46
C GLN A 634 -11.31 -19.11 16.24
N HIS A 635 -12.59 -18.84 16.03
CA HIS A 635 -13.30 -17.79 16.75
C HIS A 635 -13.47 -18.13 18.22
N TYR A 636 -13.78 -19.37 18.56
CA TYR A 636 -13.83 -19.84 19.94
C TYR A 636 -12.54 -19.51 20.69
N ASN A 637 -11.38 -19.86 20.11
CA ASN A 637 -10.09 -19.57 20.73
C ASN A 637 -9.86 -18.04 20.89
N THR A 638 -10.31 -17.25 19.92
CA THR A 638 -10.20 -15.78 19.97
C THR A 638 -11.09 -15.21 21.08
N PHE A 639 -12.35 -15.66 21.19
CA PHE A 639 -13.25 -15.25 22.24
C PHE A 639 -12.73 -15.65 23.62
N CYS A 640 -12.28 -16.90 23.81
CA CYS A 640 -11.68 -17.36 25.06
C CYS A 640 -10.47 -16.51 25.46
N GLN A 641 -9.60 -16.18 24.50
CA GLN A 641 -8.41 -15.36 24.77
C GLN A 641 -8.77 -13.93 25.17
N ARG A 642 -9.76 -13.32 24.49
CA ARG A 642 -10.18 -11.94 24.76
C ARG A 642 -10.96 -11.81 26.07
N MET A 643 -11.72 -12.82 26.45
CA MET A 643 -12.62 -12.80 27.61
C MET A 643 -12.05 -13.50 28.86
N LYS A 644 -10.79 -13.98 28.83
CA LYS A 644 -10.22 -14.81 29.88
C LYS A 644 -10.16 -14.13 31.25
N ASP A 645 -10.03 -12.81 31.30
CA ASP A 645 -9.90 -12.03 32.52
C ASP A 645 -11.26 -11.51 33.04
N PHE A 646 -12.36 -11.92 32.39
CA PHE A 646 -13.73 -11.54 32.74
C PHE A 646 -14.57 -12.79 33.06
N PRO A 647 -15.59 -12.68 33.92
CA PRO A 647 -16.45 -13.83 34.33
C PRO A 647 -17.47 -14.18 33.24
N VAL A 648 -16.98 -14.46 32.03
CA VAL A 648 -17.78 -14.80 30.84
C VAL A 648 -17.50 -16.24 30.43
N ARG A 649 -18.57 -17.03 30.28
CA ARG A 649 -18.46 -18.39 29.75
C ARG A 649 -18.56 -18.38 28.24
N VAL A 650 -17.58 -19.01 27.58
CA VAL A 650 -17.54 -19.22 26.14
C VAL A 650 -17.55 -20.71 25.86
N ASP A 651 -18.47 -21.19 25.03
CA ASP A 651 -18.58 -22.60 24.62
C ASP A 651 -18.64 -22.71 23.09
N LEU A 652 -18.32 -23.89 22.52
CA LEU A 652 -18.34 -24.24 21.13
C LEU A 652 -19.20 -25.47 20.87
#